data_b73e944b2f79ff4610a924bd3e7df30d
#
_entry.id   b73e944b2f79ff4610a924bd3e7df30d
#
_cell.length_a   1.000
_cell.length_b   1.000
_cell.length_c   1.000
_cell.angle_alpha   90.00
_cell.angle_beta   90.00
_cell.angle_gamma   90.00
#
_symmetry.space_group_name_H-M   'P 1'
#
loop_
_entity.id
_entity.type
_entity.pdbx_description
1 polymer ?
#
loop_
_entity_poly.entity_id
_entity_poly.type
_entity_poly.pdbx_seq_one_letter_code
_entity_poly.pdbx_strand_id
1 'polypeptide(L)'
;MAGINRITSASALAALSISVSAVAQQTPAPAPQAEEVDIVIVTGIRESLRKGLENKKDATQVIESIVAEDIGKLPDNNVVEALQRVSGVQVTNRDGGEADGITIRGMPDITTTWNGRNVFTASGRALALQDIPANLVGQIDVYKTRAAEQLETGLAGQIDVRTRRPFDLPGFELSVNARAIQQEQRDTIDPNVSVLVSNQWEVGNEGRFGALFNVSYAETRYRTQNVIAGAQVPFATATNPPLGAGAALDACANTPPDNPNWTPLERIFNTNCRAPGQLLWQAGLDRGLPQEPGSTLLINGVQYPYLLARDALIASDFQGDRERPAASLALQFSPNDSSEYTFEAFYQGYREEMFNNLHFTFADWWGTLGPNPGSTITLFPDTNIIKTRVVGAPFGFNSGDSTDQQTDTYVYALNGKWEITDTLKIVADLSFQDSEFNTNFIAMRTTRVPAQITLDFNHNDGIPSWHFNNDADLLNPALWTAAELYQNRGRNKGDAKTFTLDGDNSFADDSVFTHLKFGVRYDDRGASNENPRPVAPDFLGGPLSALPEGYQYINENFMDGHADMPTSWMTANGYYIHDHRDELRALYGQPAGDPTLIKVFDVSEKTLGMYVQADADFGEKFHVNAGVRYVSVDTDMAFTDLTTNQFSTDSASVDEFLPSVTLRYDITDELRARFNYGETLRRPDFTQLSPNFALTDDLTNVGYGTGTGGNPDLEAAKSQNYDLTLEWYFSQDGAIYGTLFRRDIEGLVVPLTRRITIPNTGLSTNDFVVTQPVNASDGVLKGFELGFQYFPELSGIFSGIGILGSYTSLDSSQNIPQTDSAGNIIGEETTDFFVVSDSSYNASLAYEHGGFGGRLSYVWREKFLNNNEARIFANPIGIWRRPESSLDLQLNYDFNESFSISFDAVNLTDELTQSYYHFADVGDPLHTNFGNVLNGRQFAIGVRWKAN
;
A
#
# COMPACT_ATOMS: atom_id res chain seq x y z
N MET A 1 2.53 -30.09 27.60
CA MET A 1 1.38 -29.69 28.42
C MET A 1 1.50 -28.20 28.70
N ALA A 2 1.21 -27.39 27.77
CA ALA A 2 1.07 -25.94 27.94
C ALA A 2 0.25 -25.44 26.75
N GLY A 3 -0.99 -25.64 26.80
CA GLY A 3 -1.98 -25.14 25.86
C GLY A 3 -3.26 -25.01 26.61
N ILE A 4 -3.63 -23.83 27.03
CA ILE A 4 -4.93 -23.35 27.49
C ILE A 4 -4.64 -22.08 28.34
N ASN A 5 -4.43 -20.94 27.64
CA ASN A 5 -4.64 -19.62 28.25
C ASN A 5 -4.73 -18.50 27.18
N ARG A 6 -5.47 -18.74 26.10
CA ARG A 6 -5.82 -17.69 25.12
C ARG A 6 -7.34 -17.62 24.87
N ILE A 7 -8.15 -17.72 25.94
CA ILE A 7 -9.59 -17.47 25.85
C ILE A 7 -9.99 -16.71 27.12
N THR A 8 -9.76 -15.42 27.17
CA THR A 8 -10.34 -14.55 28.22
C THR A 8 -10.61 -13.11 27.76
N SER A 9 -10.80 -12.85 26.49
CA SER A 9 -11.34 -11.55 26.04
C SER A 9 -12.58 -11.64 25.11
N ALA A 10 -13.14 -12.83 24.93
CA ALA A 10 -14.37 -13.04 24.13
C ALA A 10 -15.63 -13.25 24.98
N SER A 11 -15.66 -12.85 26.23
CA SER A 11 -16.73 -13.19 27.18
C SER A 11 -17.67 -12.02 27.50
N ALA A 12 -18.11 -11.27 26.50
CA ALA A 12 -19.14 -10.23 26.71
C ALA A 12 -20.27 -10.23 25.65
N LEU A 13 -20.42 -11.28 24.85
CA LEU A 13 -21.48 -11.34 23.83
C LEU A 13 -22.24 -12.69 23.81
N ALA A 14 -22.55 -13.24 24.93
CA ALA A 14 -23.41 -14.42 25.03
C ALA A 14 -24.46 -14.21 26.11
N ALA A 15 -25.59 -13.63 25.75
CA ALA A 15 -26.91 -13.83 26.35
C ALA A 15 -27.98 -12.98 25.69
N LEU A 16 -28.49 -13.36 24.55
CA LEU A 16 -29.84 -13.04 24.13
C LEU A 16 -30.40 -14.22 23.31
N SER A 17 -30.95 -15.18 24.02
CA SER A 17 -31.80 -16.20 23.40
C SER A 17 -33.19 -15.61 23.20
N ILE A 18 -33.50 -15.21 21.97
CA ILE A 18 -34.86 -14.81 21.55
C ILE A 18 -35.48 -15.98 20.77
N SER A 19 -36.55 -16.50 21.31
CA SER A 19 -37.41 -17.48 20.65
C SER A 19 -38.25 -16.79 19.56
N VAL A 20 -38.00 -17.17 18.29
CA VAL A 20 -38.73 -16.62 17.12
C VAL A 20 -39.83 -17.56 16.72
N SER A 21 -41.08 -17.04 16.71
CA SER A 21 -42.25 -17.70 16.11
C SER A 21 -42.47 -17.13 14.70
N ALA A 22 -42.41 -17.99 13.68
CA ALA A 22 -42.56 -17.61 12.28
C ALA A 22 -44.06 -17.28 11.96
N VAL A 23 -44.31 -16.14 11.35
CA VAL A 23 -45.57 -15.82 10.68
C VAL A 23 -45.25 -15.35 9.25
N ALA A 24 -45.92 -15.96 8.27
CA ALA A 24 -45.75 -15.70 6.84
C ALA A 24 -46.49 -14.44 6.40
N GLN A 25 -45.85 -13.62 5.53
CA GLN A 25 -46.43 -12.35 5.08
C GLN A 25 -46.48 -12.15 3.55
N GLN A 26 -47.46 -11.37 3.11
CA GLN A 26 -47.70 -10.94 1.72
C GLN A 26 -47.10 -9.57 1.45
N THR A 27 -46.56 -9.40 0.25
CA THR A 27 -45.83 -8.24 -0.26
C THR A 27 -46.76 -7.07 -0.70
N PRO A 28 -46.48 -5.81 -0.36
CA PRO A 28 -47.00 -4.60 -1.06
C PRO A 28 -46.04 -4.10 -2.14
N ALA A 29 -46.57 -3.38 -3.14
CA ALA A 29 -45.86 -2.83 -4.29
C ALA A 29 -45.00 -1.59 -3.94
N PRO A 30 -43.90 -1.32 -4.64
CA PRO A 30 -42.95 -0.26 -4.27
C PRO A 30 -43.36 1.13 -4.73
N ALA A 31 -43.00 2.12 -3.92
CA ALA A 31 -43.09 3.55 -4.22
C ALA A 31 -41.75 4.06 -4.81
N PRO A 32 -41.74 5.14 -5.60
CA PRO A 32 -40.50 5.60 -6.28
C PRO A 32 -39.49 6.23 -5.30
N GLN A 33 -38.21 5.81 -5.41
CA GLN A 33 -37.14 6.18 -4.51
C GLN A 33 -36.24 7.28 -5.10
N ALA A 34 -35.71 8.10 -4.19
CA ALA A 34 -34.64 9.06 -4.49
C ALA A 34 -33.27 8.39 -4.32
N GLU A 35 -32.32 8.84 -5.11
CA GLU A 35 -30.98 8.26 -5.37
C GLU A 35 -30.07 8.09 -4.15
N GLU A 36 -30.26 7.09 -3.32
CA GLU A 36 -29.21 6.29 -2.74
C GLU A 36 -29.14 5.02 -3.58
N VAL A 37 -27.96 4.67 -4.07
CA VAL A 37 -27.78 3.41 -4.79
C VAL A 37 -28.01 2.28 -3.79
N ASP A 38 -29.21 1.71 -3.80
CA ASP A 38 -29.58 0.62 -2.90
C ASP A 38 -28.69 -0.59 -3.15
N ILE A 39 -28.18 -1.20 -2.08
CA ILE A 39 -27.50 -2.49 -2.18
C ILE A 39 -28.58 -3.53 -2.49
N VAL A 40 -28.57 -4.00 -3.74
CA VAL A 40 -29.51 -5.03 -4.20
C VAL A 40 -28.84 -6.40 -4.09
N ILE A 41 -29.55 -7.40 -3.59
CA ILE A 41 -29.08 -8.78 -3.64
C ILE A 41 -29.06 -9.21 -5.10
N VAL A 42 -27.89 -9.54 -5.60
CA VAL A 42 -27.70 -10.12 -6.93
C VAL A 42 -27.20 -11.56 -6.78
N THR A 43 -27.52 -12.42 -7.71
CA THR A 43 -27.07 -13.81 -7.73
C THR A 43 -26.32 -14.09 -9.03
N GLY A 44 -25.04 -14.46 -8.90
CA GLY A 44 -24.16 -14.78 -10.01
C GLY A 44 -23.37 -13.61 -10.58
N ILE A 45 -22.37 -13.96 -11.39
CA ILE A 45 -21.38 -13.04 -11.97
C ILE A 45 -22.05 -12.04 -12.91
N ARG A 46 -22.94 -12.52 -13.79
CA ARG A 46 -23.61 -11.70 -14.81
C ARG A 46 -24.50 -10.62 -14.17
N GLU A 47 -25.27 -10.99 -13.16
CA GLU A 47 -26.19 -10.08 -12.47
C GLU A 47 -25.43 -9.02 -11.67
N SER A 48 -24.34 -9.41 -10.99
CA SER A 48 -23.44 -8.49 -10.29
C SER A 48 -22.87 -7.43 -11.24
N LEU A 49 -22.38 -7.86 -12.40
CA LEU A 49 -21.82 -6.97 -13.43
C LEU A 49 -22.89 -6.08 -14.07
N ARG A 50 -24.11 -6.59 -14.27
CA ARG A 50 -25.25 -5.81 -14.76
C ARG A 50 -25.61 -4.71 -13.76
N LYS A 51 -25.69 -5.04 -12.47
CA LYS A 51 -26.00 -4.05 -11.43
C LYS A 51 -24.92 -2.98 -11.30
N GLY A 52 -23.63 -3.37 -11.38
CA GLY A 52 -22.52 -2.41 -11.44
C GLY A 52 -22.64 -1.45 -12.63
N LEU A 53 -23.07 -1.97 -13.79
CA LEU A 53 -23.31 -1.16 -15.00
C LEU A 53 -24.51 -0.22 -14.85
N GLU A 54 -25.60 -0.67 -14.21
CA GLU A 54 -26.77 0.15 -13.87
C GLU A 54 -26.35 1.30 -12.94
N ASN A 55 -25.65 0.99 -11.86
CA ASN A 55 -25.14 1.99 -10.91
C ASN A 55 -24.28 3.06 -11.62
N LYS A 56 -23.40 2.64 -12.54
CA LYS A 56 -22.60 3.56 -13.36
C LYS A 56 -23.47 4.42 -14.27
N LYS A 57 -24.49 3.84 -14.92
CA LYS A 57 -25.39 4.53 -15.82
C LYS A 57 -26.22 5.58 -15.09
N ASP A 58 -26.70 5.28 -13.88
CA ASP A 58 -27.61 6.11 -13.12
C ASP A 58 -26.91 7.21 -12.32
N ALA A 59 -25.64 7.01 -11.99
CA ALA A 59 -24.86 8.01 -11.25
C ALA A 59 -24.67 9.32 -12.02
N THR A 60 -24.61 10.44 -11.31
CA THR A 60 -24.25 11.75 -11.87
C THR A 60 -22.76 11.84 -12.17
N GLN A 61 -21.93 11.37 -11.27
CA GLN A 61 -20.47 11.33 -11.39
C GLN A 61 -20.00 10.14 -12.25
N VAL A 62 -18.74 10.16 -12.67
CA VAL A 62 -18.10 8.99 -13.28
C VAL A 62 -17.70 8.02 -12.17
N ILE A 63 -18.44 6.94 -12.06
CA ILE A 63 -18.19 5.89 -11.06
C ILE A 63 -17.93 4.54 -11.72
N GLU A 64 -17.29 3.65 -10.96
CA GLU A 64 -17.30 2.20 -11.18
C GLU A 64 -17.82 1.54 -9.91
N SER A 65 -18.70 0.57 -10.07
CA SER A 65 -19.33 -0.10 -8.94
C SER A 65 -19.08 -1.61 -9.00
N ILE A 66 -18.58 -2.18 -7.92
CA ILE A 66 -18.45 -3.62 -7.72
C ILE A 66 -19.54 -4.03 -6.75
N VAL A 67 -20.46 -4.87 -7.21
CA VAL A 67 -21.54 -5.40 -6.38
C VAL A 67 -21.22 -6.85 -6.06
N ALA A 68 -21.37 -7.26 -4.80
CA ALA A 68 -21.11 -8.63 -4.39
C ALA A 68 -22.06 -9.59 -5.12
N GLU A 69 -21.51 -10.68 -5.69
CA GLU A 69 -22.26 -11.67 -6.50
C GLU A 69 -23.37 -12.37 -5.72
N ASP A 70 -23.26 -12.39 -4.39
CA ASP A 70 -24.26 -12.88 -3.44
C ASP A 70 -23.89 -12.42 -2.03
N ILE A 71 -24.69 -12.75 -1.04
CA ILE A 71 -24.43 -12.42 0.36
C ILE A 71 -23.12 -13.07 0.82
N GLY A 72 -22.13 -12.23 1.18
CA GLY A 72 -20.81 -12.67 1.62
C GLY A 72 -19.96 -13.30 0.53
N LYS A 73 -20.26 -13.07 -0.75
CA LYS A 73 -19.53 -13.65 -1.89
C LYS A 73 -18.90 -12.56 -2.75
N LEU A 74 -17.87 -11.89 -2.22
CA LEU A 74 -16.77 -11.40 -3.04
C LEU A 74 -15.71 -12.51 -3.03
N PRO A 75 -15.26 -12.96 -4.20
CA PRO A 75 -14.33 -14.10 -4.30
C PRO A 75 -12.92 -13.78 -3.82
N ASP A 76 -12.65 -12.54 -3.54
CA ASP A 76 -11.36 -11.98 -3.20
C ASP A 76 -11.05 -12.14 -1.69
N ASN A 77 -9.79 -12.09 -1.29
CA ASN A 77 -9.41 -12.18 0.12
C ASN A 77 -9.66 -10.86 0.84
N ASN A 78 -9.37 -9.77 0.16
CA ASN A 78 -9.56 -8.42 0.67
C ASN A 78 -10.18 -7.48 -0.39
N VAL A 79 -10.54 -6.27 0.02
CA VAL A 79 -11.18 -5.26 -0.83
C VAL A 79 -10.26 -4.82 -1.98
N VAL A 80 -8.94 -4.75 -1.78
CA VAL A 80 -7.98 -4.29 -2.79
C VAL A 80 -7.92 -5.24 -3.99
N GLU A 81 -8.01 -6.54 -3.75
CA GLU A 81 -8.04 -7.55 -4.83
C GLU A 81 -9.27 -7.40 -5.72
N ALA A 82 -10.42 -7.09 -5.14
CA ALA A 82 -11.63 -6.82 -5.92
C ALA A 82 -11.44 -5.61 -6.85
N LEU A 83 -10.78 -4.57 -6.36
CA LEU A 83 -10.57 -3.31 -7.07
C LEU A 83 -9.61 -3.39 -8.27
N GLN A 84 -8.72 -4.39 -8.34
CA GLN A 84 -7.78 -4.53 -9.47
C GLN A 84 -8.47 -4.73 -10.83
N ARG A 85 -9.75 -5.11 -10.84
CA ARG A 85 -10.55 -5.32 -12.06
C ARG A 85 -11.26 -4.04 -12.52
N VAL A 86 -11.25 -3.00 -11.72
CA VAL A 86 -11.87 -1.72 -12.05
C VAL A 86 -11.00 -0.96 -13.07
N SER A 87 -11.63 -0.41 -14.10
CA SER A 87 -10.94 0.42 -15.10
C SER A 87 -10.18 1.57 -14.40
N GLY A 88 -8.93 1.82 -14.82
CA GLY A 88 -8.09 2.87 -14.23
C GLY A 88 -7.58 2.62 -12.81
N VAL A 89 -7.88 1.48 -12.20
CA VAL A 89 -7.30 1.06 -10.92
C VAL A 89 -6.12 0.12 -11.17
N GLN A 90 -5.01 0.36 -10.48
CA GLN A 90 -3.79 -0.46 -10.57
C GLN A 90 -3.35 -0.86 -9.17
N VAL A 91 -3.05 -2.14 -8.98
CA VAL A 91 -2.38 -2.63 -7.76
C VAL A 91 -0.92 -2.19 -7.80
N THR A 92 -0.44 -1.55 -6.76
CA THR A 92 0.91 -0.99 -6.69
C THR A 92 1.89 -1.90 -5.96
N ASN A 93 1.40 -2.71 -5.05
CA ASN A 93 2.21 -3.63 -4.28
C ASN A 93 1.42 -4.90 -3.94
N ARG A 94 2.16 -6.00 -3.71
CA ARG A 94 1.65 -7.23 -3.12
C ARG A 94 2.50 -7.58 -1.92
N ASP A 95 1.85 -7.82 -0.80
CA ASP A 95 2.49 -8.22 0.44
C ASP A 95 1.96 -9.58 0.88
N GLY A 96 2.87 -10.54 1.09
CA GLY A 96 2.46 -11.92 1.37
C GLY A 96 1.62 -12.57 0.26
N GLY A 97 1.79 -12.15 -1.00
CA GLY A 97 1.01 -12.63 -2.15
C GLY A 97 -0.35 -11.96 -2.33
N GLU A 98 -0.83 -11.18 -1.38
CA GLU A 98 -2.09 -10.42 -1.44
C GLU A 98 -1.87 -8.99 -1.96
N ALA A 99 -2.86 -8.45 -2.66
CA ALA A 99 -2.82 -7.05 -3.08
C ALA A 99 -2.92 -6.12 -1.86
N ASP A 100 -1.95 -5.20 -1.74
CA ASP A 100 -1.82 -4.31 -0.58
C ASP A 100 -2.13 -2.85 -0.93
N GLY A 101 -1.56 -2.31 -1.97
CA GLY A 101 -1.74 -0.92 -2.36
C GLY A 101 -2.39 -0.75 -3.73
N ILE A 102 -3.13 0.36 -3.90
CA ILE A 102 -3.76 0.71 -5.18
C ILE A 102 -3.58 2.18 -5.53
N THR A 103 -3.68 2.45 -6.84
CA THR A 103 -3.86 3.80 -7.39
C THR A 103 -5.14 3.85 -8.22
N ILE A 104 -5.76 5.03 -8.28
CA ILE A 104 -6.79 5.37 -9.27
C ILE A 104 -6.14 6.31 -10.28
N ARG A 105 -6.12 5.90 -11.57
CA ARG A 105 -5.45 6.69 -12.64
C ARG A 105 -3.99 7.04 -12.30
N GLY A 106 -3.29 6.09 -11.67
CA GLY A 106 -1.91 6.26 -11.27
C GLY A 106 -1.67 7.07 -9.98
N MET A 107 -2.68 7.67 -9.38
CA MET A 107 -2.52 8.45 -8.15
C MET A 107 -2.89 7.63 -6.91
N PRO A 108 -2.04 7.63 -5.86
CA PRO A 108 -2.30 6.87 -4.62
C PRO A 108 -3.17 7.62 -3.60
N ASP A 109 -3.40 8.93 -3.80
CA ASP A 109 -4.16 9.75 -2.86
C ASP A 109 -5.66 9.54 -3.02
N ILE A 110 -6.18 8.56 -2.31
CA ILE A 110 -7.57 8.09 -2.38
C ILE A 110 -8.26 8.38 -1.06
N THR A 111 -9.42 9.06 -1.09
CA THR A 111 -10.30 9.12 0.08
C THR A 111 -11.05 7.82 0.22
N THR A 112 -11.04 7.24 1.42
CA THR A 112 -11.80 6.04 1.74
C THR A 112 -12.96 6.34 2.65
N THR A 113 -14.12 5.80 2.32
CA THR A 113 -15.33 5.93 3.15
C THR A 113 -15.93 4.57 3.45
N TRP A 114 -16.61 4.48 4.58
CA TRP A 114 -17.44 3.35 4.96
C TRP A 114 -18.90 3.81 5.10
N ASN A 115 -19.77 3.32 4.23
CA ASN A 115 -21.17 3.77 4.14
C ASN A 115 -21.27 5.31 4.06
N GLY A 116 -20.42 5.94 3.23
CA GLY A 116 -20.35 7.39 3.03
C GLY A 116 -19.55 8.18 4.09
N ARG A 117 -19.12 7.57 5.20
CA ARG A 117 -18.38 8.22 6.28
C ARG A 117 -16.87 8.11 6.06
N ASN A 118 -16.14 9.20 6.24
CA ASN A 118 -14.67 9.18 6.19
C ASN A 118 -14.11 8.31 7.32
N VAL A 119 -13.39 7.27 6.97
CA VAL A 119 -12.79 6.32 7.91
C VAL A 119 -11.29 6.17 7.61
N PHE A 120 -10.49 6.00 8.64
CA PHE A 120 -9.04 5.93 8.56
C PHE A 120 -8.48 4.87 9.50
N THR A 121 -7.24 4.45 9.27
CA THR A 121 -6.51 3.52 10.12
C THR A 121 -5.46 4.28 10.93
N ALA A 122 -5.52 4.15 12.24
CA ALA A 122 -4.61 4.78 13.21
C ALA A 122 -4.42 6.28 12.93
N SER A 123 -3.18 6.77 12.87
CA SER A 123 -2.87 8.18 12.56
C SER A 123 -2.89 8.48 11.05
N GLY A 124 -3.22 7.51 10.18
CA GLY A 124 -3.30 7.72 8.73
C GLY A 124 -4.53 8.52 8.30
N ARG A 125 -4.61 8.91 7.02
CA ARG A 125 -5.74 9.67 6.46
C ARG A 125 -6.75 8.81 5.70
N ALA A 126 -6.42 7.58 5.41
CA ALA A 126 -7.26 6.61 4.69
C ALA A 126 -7.39 5.30 5.48
N LEU A 127 -8.46 4.56 5.22
CA LEU A 127 -8.66 3.22 5.76
C LEU A 127 -7.75 2.24 5.01
N ALA A 128 -7.11 1.34 5.74
CA ALA A 128 -6.36 0.23 5.18
C ALA A 128 -7.32 -0.79 4.55
N LEU A 129 -7.57 -0.65 3.24
CA LEU A 129 -8.55 -1.46 2.50
C LEU A 129 -8.14 -2.93 2.42
N GLN A 130 -6.83 -3.22 2.45
CA GLN A 130 -6.27 -4.57 2.46
C GLN A 130 -6.60 -5.34 3.76
N ASP A 131 -6.94 -4.63 4.83
CA ASP A 131 -7.31 -5.24 6.10
C ASP A 131 -8.80 -5.62 6.17
N ILE A 132 -9.62 -5.15 5.22
CA ILE A 132 -11.06 -5.43 5.19
C ILE A 132 -11.31 -6.77 4.49
N PRO A 133 -11.84 -7.78 5.20
CA PRO A 133 -12.26 -9.02 4.57
C PRO A 133 -13.37 -8.76 3.54
N ALA A 134 -13.20 -9.25 2.32
CA ALA A 134 -14.14 -9.00 1.23
C ALA A 134 -15.58 -9.52 1.51
N ASN A 135 -15.72 -10.53 2.35
CA ASN A 135 -17.02 -11.12 2.71
C ASN A 135 -17.90 -10.27 3.64
N LEU A 136 -17.39 -9.16 4.21
CA LEU A 136 -18.21 -8.16 4.92
C LEU A 136 -18.88 -7.17 3.97
N VAL A 137 -18.42 -7.07 2.74
CA VAL A 137 -18.75 -6.01 1.80
C VAL A 137 -19.94 -6.40 0.94
N GLY A 138 -20.89 -5.49 0.79
CA GLY A 138 -22.03 -5.63 -0.13
C GLY A 138 -21.78 -4.96 -1.48
N GLN A 139 -21.09 -3.83 -1.46
CA GLN A 139 -20.77 -3.02 -2.64
C GLN A 139 -19.52 -2.18 -2.41
N ILE A 140 -18.77 -1.90 -3.48
CA ILE A 140 -17.66 -0.95 -3.48
C ILE A 140 -17.87 0.02 -4.64
N ASP A 141 -17.94 1.30 -4.34
CA ASP A 141 -18.08 2.36 -5.34
C ASP A 141 -16.78 3.15 -5.45
N VAL A 142 -16.27 3.27 -6.68
CA VAL A 142 -15.06 4.02 -7.01
C VAL A 142 -15.47 5.29 -7.75
N TYR A 143 -15.44 6.42 -7.08
CA TYR A 143 -15.76 7.72 -7.64
C TYR A 143 -14.49 8.33 -8.26
N LYS A 144 -14.49 8.52 -9.56
CA LYS A 144 -13.36 9.11 -10.33
C LYS A 144 -13.51 10.62 -10.56
N THR A 145 -14.71 11.14 -10.33
CA THR A 145 -15.05 12.57 -10.37
C THR A 145 -15.78 12.98 -9.10
N ARG A 146 -15.85 14.27 -8.81
CA ARG A 146 -16.41 14.81 -7.58
C ARG A 146 -17.60 15.70 -7.84
N ALA A 147 -18.55 15.70 -6.89
CA ALA A 147 -19.59 16.69 -6.72
C ALA A 147 -19.40 17.41 -5.39
N ALA A 148 -20.07 18.56 -5.21
CA ALA A 148 -19.89 19.39 -4.03
C ALA A 148 -20.35 18.71 -2.72
N GLU A 149 -21.28 17.78 -2.79
CA GLU A 149 -21.76 16.96 -1.67
C GLU A 149 -20.72 15.99 -1.12
N GLN A 150 -19.73 15.59 -1.93
CA GLN A 150 -18.69 14.63 -1.55
C GLN A 150 -17.56 15.32 -0.75
N LEU A 151 -16.72 14.48 -0.10
CA LEU A 151 -15.56 14.96 0.66
C LEU A 151 -14.58 15.69 -0.26
N GLU A 152 -13.93 16.70 0.27
CA GLU A 152 -12.97 17.57 -0.42
C GLU A 152 -11.65 16.88 -0.74
N THR A 153 -11.28 15.81 0.01
CA THR A 153 -9.97 15.14 -0.09
C THR A 153 -9.95 14.05 -1.15
N GLY A 154 -8.75 13.61 -1.54
CA GLY A 154 -8.49 12.54 -2.49
C GLY A 154 -8.33 13.05 -3.92
N LEU A 155 -7.09 13.39 -4.32
CA LEU A 155 -6.78 13.85 -5.69
C LEU A 155 -7.09 12.79 -6.75
N ALA A 156 -6.93 11.51 -6.39
CA ALA A 156 -7.19 10.37 -7.27
C ALA A 156 -8.69 10.09 -7.44
N GLY A 157 -9.43 10.15 -6.34
CA GLY A 157 -10.82 9.75 -6.27
C GLY A 157 -11.25 9.36 -4.86
N GLN A 158 -12.42 8.73 -4.77
CA GLN A 158 -12.96 8.20 -3.51
C GLN A 158 -13.36 6.75 -3.71
N ILE A 159 -13.10 5.92 -2.71
CA ILE A 159 -13.63 4.56 -2.61
C ILE A 159 -14.58 4.50 -1.44
N ASP A 160 -15.85 4.18 -1.70
CA ASP A 160 -16.85 3.94 -0.68
C ASP A 160 -17.09 2.44 -0.53
N VAL A 161 -16.76 1.90 0.63
CA VAL A 161 -17.02 0.51 1.00
C VAL A 161 -18.36 0.46 1.71
N ARG A 162 -19.31 -0.27 1.13
CA ARG A 162 -20.67 -0.37 1.68
C ARG A 162 -20.94 -1.75 2.24
N THR A 163 -21.35 -1.77 3.50
CA THR A 163 -21.86 -2.98 4.15
C THR A 163 -23.38 -3.05 4.03
N ARG A 164 -23.93 -4.26 4.07
CA ARG A 164 -25.38 -4.47 3.99
C ARG A 164 -26.07 -3.99 5.26
N ARG A 165 -27.29 -3.51 5.08
CA ARG A 165 -28.22 -3.13 6.15
C ARG A 165 -29.42 -4.10 6.19
N PRO A 166 -30.14 -4.19 7.31
CA PRO A 166 -31.27 -5.11 7.43
C PRO A 166 -32.35 -4.91 6.35
N PHE A 167 -32.65 -3.67 5.98
CA PHE A 167 -33.71 -3.36 5.01
C PHE A 167 -33.31 -3.67 3.55
N ASP A 168 -32.02 -3.91 3.29
CA ASP A 168 -31.53 -4.38 1.99
C ASP A 168 -31.90 -5.86 1.74
N LEU A 169 -32.34 -6.60 2.79
CA LEU A 169 -32.59 -8.04 2.75
C LEU A 169 -34.10 -8.34 2.92
N PRO A 170 -34.66 -9.35 2.20
CA PRO A 170 -36.10 -9.59 2.22
C PRO A 170 -36.57 -10.42 3.43
N GLY A 171 -36.27 -10.03 4.65
CA GLY A 171 -36.71 -10.73 5.87
C GLY A 171 -35.59 -11.51 6.57
N PHE A 172 -35.90 -12.74 7.06
CA PHE A 172 -34.87 -13.55 7.73
C PHE A 172 -33.85 -14.07 6.72
N GLU A 173 -32.60 -13.89 7.04
CA GLU A 173 -31.45 -14.33 6.24
C GLU A 173 -30.36 -14.87 7.17
N LEU A 174 -29.84 -16.06 6.87
CA LEU A 174 -28.66 -16.62 7.53
C LEU A 174 -27.72 -17.15 6.46
N SER A 175 -26.52 -16.57 6.36
CA SER A 175 -25.46 -17.01 5.44
C SER A 175 -24.20 -17.38 6.20
N VAL A 176 -23.62 -18.52 5.84
CA VAL A 176 -22.34 -19.01 6.37
C VAL A 176 -21.41 -19.30 5.20
N ASN A 177 -20.24 -18.67 5.21
CA ASN A 177 -19.16 -18.94 4.27
C ASN A 177 -17.97 -19.54 5.01
N ALA A 178 -17.32 -20.53 4.40
CA ALA A 178 -16.05 -21.06 4.88
C ALA A 178 -15.15 -21.36 3.68
N ARG A 179 -13.93 -20.83 3.70
CA ARG A 179 -12.90 -21.05 2.68
C ARG A 179 -11.65 -21.61 3.35
N ALA A 180 -10.98 -22.51 2.65
CA ALA A 180 -9.65 -23.01 2.97
C ALA A 180 -8.68 -22.44 1.92
N ILE A 181 -7.70 -21.67 2.35
CA ILE A 181 -6.74 -20.97 1.50
C ILE A 181 -5.39 -21.63 1.66
N GLN A 182 -4.70 -21.90 0.56
CA GLN A 182 -3.33 -22.44 0.53
C GLN A 182 -2.41 -21.47 -0.21
N GLN A 183 -1.34 -21.06 0.46
CA GLN A 183 -0.20 -20.37 -0.12
C GLN A 183 0.87 -21.40 -0.52
N GLU A 184 1.25 -21.46 -1.80
CA GLU A 184 2.21 -22.45 -2.32
C GLU A 184 3.56 -22.38 -1.60
N GLN A 185 4.08 -21.20 -1.36
CA GLN A 185 5.41 -20.99 -0.74
C GLN A 185 5.45 -21.36 0.76
N ARG A 186 4.28 -21.46 1.42
CA ARG A 186 4.19 -21.76 2.87
C ARG A 186 3.71 -23.19 3.17
N ASP A 187 3.06 -23.86 2.23
CA ASP A 187 2.50 -25.21 2.37
C ASP A 187 1.56 -25.36 3.60
N THR A 188 0.71 -24.36 3.82
CA THR A 188 -0.29 -24.34 4.90
C THR A 188 -1.68 -24.17 4.33
N ILE A 189 -2.70 -24.60 5.10
CA ILE A 189 -4.11 -24.37 4.77
C ILE A 189 -4.70 -23.47 5.85
N ASP A 190 -5.21 -22.33 5.44
CA ASP A 190 -5.66 -21.26 6.32
C ASP A 190 -7.16 -21.05 6.19
N PRO A 191 -7.87 -20.80 7.31
CA PRO A 191 -9.32 -20.60 7.29
C PRO A 191 -9.70 -19.16 6.98
N ASN A 192 -10.78 -18.99 6.19
CA ASN A 192 -11.50 -17.74 6.04
C ASN A 192 -12.98 -18.04 6.20
N VAL A 193 -13.61 -17.53 7.27
CA VAL A 193 -14.99 -17.85 7.62
C VAL A 193 -15.79 -16.58 7.89
N SER A 194 -17.06 -16.58 7.49
CA SER A 194 -17.99 -15.51 7.85
C SER A 194 -19.39 -16.02 8.10
N VAL A 195 -20.10 -15.30 8.97
CA VAL A 195 -21.50 -15.56 9.31
C VAL A 195 -22.26 -14.25 9.29
N LEU A 196 -23.32 -14.19 8.49
CA LEU A 196 -24.26 -13.08 8.46
C LEU A 196 -25.63 -13.60 8.90
N VAL A 197 -26.26 -12.85 9.81
CA VAL A 197 -27.65 -13.06 10.19
C VAL A 197 -28.39 -11.73 10.14
N SER A 198 -29.56 -11.73 9.51
CA SER A 198 -30.42 -10.56 9.40
C SER A 198 -31.90 -10.96 9.58
N ASN A 199 -32.68 -10.05 10.11
CA ASN A 199 -34.11 -10.18 10.11
C ASN A 199 -34.80 -8.81 10.21
N GLN A 200 -36.06 -8.78 9.77
CA GLN A 200 -36.94 -7.62 9.86
C GLN A 200 -38.24 -7.98 10.58
N TRP A 201 -38.78 -7.03 11.29
CA TRP A 201 -40.05 -7.16 12.03
C TRP A 201 -40.91 -5.94 11.80
N GLU A 202 -42.22 -6.14 11.62
CA GLU A 202 -43.18 -5.07 11.67
C GLU A 202 -43.42 -4.59 13.10
N VAL A 203 -43.50 -3.28 13.28
CA VAL A 203 -43.67 -2.63 14.59
C VAL A 203 -44.89 -1.69 14.55
N GLY A 204 -45.93 -2.04 15.24
CA GLY A 204 -47.19 -1.30 15.18
C GLY A 204 -47.93 -1.52 13.86
N ASN A 205 -48.52 -0.45 13.29
CA ASN A 205 -49.35 -0.55 12.06
C ASN A 205 -48.56 -0.13 10.79
N GLU A 206 -47.53 0.66 10.94
CA GLU A 206 -46.78 1.27 9.82
C GLU A 206 -45.28 1.19 10.02
N GLY A 207 -44.78 0.79 11.21
CA GLY A 207 -43.36 0.77 11.51
C GLY A 207 -42.70 -0.53 11.14
N ARG A 208 -41.40 -0.46 10.87
CA ARG A 208 -40.51 -1.58 10.57
C ARG A 208 -39.23 -1.46 11.39
N PHE A 209 -38.78 -2.56 11.95
CA PHE A 209 -37.48 -2.68 12.62
C PHE A 209 -36.66 -3.79 11.98
N GLY A 210 -35.40 -3.56 11.78
CA GLY A 210 -34.46 -4.57 11.24
C GLY A 210 -33.17 -4.63 12.06
N ALA A 211 -32.60 -5.83 12.12
CA ALA A 211 -31.30 -6.06 12.72
C ALA A 211 -30.45 -6.97 11.84
N LEU A 212 -29.20 -6.57 11.60
CA LEU A 212 -28.22 -7.36 10.86
C LEU A 212 -26.92 -7.44 11.68
N PHE A 213 -26.37 -8.64 11.78
CA PHE A 213 -25.04 -8.87 12.34
C PHE A 213 -24.22 -9.71 11.37
N ASN A 214 -23.00 -9.26 11.07
CA ASN A 214 -22.05 -9.97 10.23
C ASN A 214 -20.71 -10.06 10.96
N VAL A 215 -20.13 -11.24 11.00
CA VAL A 215 -18.79 -11.48 11.58
C VAL A 215 -17.94 -12.27 10.61
N SER A 216 -16.67 -11.91 10.54
CA SER A 216 -15.67 -12.54 9.67
C SER A 216 -14.37 -12.77 10.43
N TYR A 217 -13.71 -13.87 10.11
CA TYR A 217 -12.34 -14.15 10.50
C TYR A 217 -11.60 -14.75 9.30
N ALA A 218 -10.49 -14.13 8.93
CA ALA A 218 -9.60 -14.63 7.89
C ALA A 218 -8.19 -14.75 8.46
N GLU A 219 -7.55 -15.89 8.22
CA GLU A 219 -6.14 -16.15 8.50
C GLU A 219 -5.42 -16.39 7.17
N THR A 220 -4.21 -15.86 7.04
CA THR A 220 -3.33 -16.10 5.90
C THR A 220 -1.90 -16.25 6.39
N ARG A 221 -1.34 -17.44 6.24
CA ARG A 221 0.08 -17.70 6.47
C ARG A 221 0.81 -17.66 5.13
N TYR A 222 1.77 -16.76 5.03
CA TYR A 222 2.46 -16.51 3.78
C TYR A 222 3.98 -16.66 3.90
N ARG A 223 4.63 -16.78 2.74
CA ARG A 223 6.07 -16.69 2.58
C ARG A 223 6.38 -15.87 1.33
N THR A 224 7.21 -14.86 1.49
CA THR A 224 7.71 -14.03 0.39
C THR A 224 9.23 -14.08 0.39
N GLN A 225 9.82 -14.45 -0.73
CA GLN A 225 11.27 -14.56 -0.88
C GLN A 225 11.78 -13.42 -1.76
N ASN A 226 12.79 -12.71 -1.30
CA ASN A 226 13.35 -11.57 -2.01
C ASN A 226 14.88 -11.66 -2.07
N VAL A 227 15.44 -11.54 -3.28
CA VAL A 227 16.87 -11.40 -3.48
C VAL A 227 17.19 -10.05 -4.12
N ILE A 228 18.09 -9.30 -3.49
CA ILE A 228 18.49 -7.96 -3.90
C ILE A 228 19.98 -7.96 -4.24
N ALA A 229 20.33 -7.41 -5.40
CA ALA A 229 21.71 -7.28 -5.85
C ALA A 229 22.40 -6.00 -5.33
N GLY A 230 21.99 -5.46 -4.19
CA GLY A 230 22.58 -4.30 -3.55
C GLY A 230 22.63 -3.02 -4.40
N ALA A 231 23.24 -1.98 -3.85
CA ALA A 231 23.41 -0.71 -4.53
C ALA A 231 24.49 -0.74 -5.60
N GLN A 232 24.29 -0.02 -6.69
CA GLN A 232 25.29 0.17 -7.72
C GLN A 232 26.22 1.33 -7.35
N VAL A 233 27.51 1.07 -7.22
CA VAL A 233 28.50 2.04 -6.74
C VAL A 233 29.75 2.06 -7.63
N PRO A 234 30.44 3.21 -7.78
CA PRO A 234 31.66 3.32 -8.57
C PRO A 234 32.88 2.81 -7.79
N PHE A 235 33.78 2.14 -8.52
CA PHE A 235 35.08 1.67 -8.06
C PHE A 235 36.15 2.24 -8.93
N ALA A 236 37.24 2.74 -8.32
CA ALA A 236 38.41 3.22 -9.04
C ALA A 236 39.15 2.07 -9.70
N THR A 237 39.65 2.31 -10.90
CA THR A 237 40.46 1.34 -11.68
C THR A 237 41.93 1.69 -11.71
N ALA A 238 42.35 2.81 -11.09
CA ALA A 238 43.73 3.20 -11.00
C ALA A 238 44.49 2.37 -9.94
N THR A 239 45.81 2.21 -10.11
CA THR A 239 46.66 1.52 -9.16
C THR A 239 46.83 2.27 -7.84
N ASN A 240 46.54 3.56 -7.80
CA ASN A 240 46.41 4.35 -6.61
C ASN A 240 44.95 4.79 -6.45
N PRO A 241 44.41 4.87 -5.21
CA PRO A 241 43.10 5.43 -4.99
C PRO A 241 42.97 6.83 -5.60
N PRO A 242 41.81 7.22 -6.13
CA PRO A 242 41.63 8.50 -6.81
C PRO A 242 41.75 9.73 -5.91
N LEU A 243 42.20 9.56 -4.71
CA LEU A 243 42.20 10.60 -3.72
C LEU A 243 43.21 11.66 -3.94
N GLY A 244 44.05 11.71 -4.87
CA GLY A 244 44.87 12.85 -5.22
C GLY A 244 45.32 13.80 -4.12
N ALA A 245 44.74 13.68 -2.96
CA ALA A 245 45.01 14.43 -1.75
C ALA A 245 45.71 13.49 -0.77
N GLY A 246 47.02 13.36 -0.87
CA GLY A 246 47.85 12.45 -0.08
C GLY A 246 47.57 12.45 1.42
N ALA A 247 47.11 13.55 1.99
CA ALA A 247 46.79 13.65 3.41
C ALA A 247 45.53 12.85 3.82
N ALA A 248 44.62 12.54 2.91
CA ALA A 248 43.40 11.80 3.24
C ALA A 248 43.64 10.29 3.27
N LEU A 249 44.59 9.76 2.49
CA LEU A 249 45.00 8.36 2.51
C LEU A 249 45.82 7.98 3.75
N ASP A 250 46.70 8.91 4.21
CA ASP A 250 47.51 8.69 5.40
C ASP A 250 46.67 8.57 6.69
N ALA A 251 45.45 9.11 6.68
CA ALA A 251 44.52 9.00 7.80
C ALA A 251 43.82 7.64 7.86
N CYS A 252 43.85 6.83 6.80
CA CYS A 252 43.16 5.55 6.69
C CYS A 252 44.15 4.40 6.85
N ALA A 253 44.28 3.97 8.09
CA ALA A 253 45.21 2.88 8.47
C ALA A 253 44.97 1.55 7.70
N ASN A 254 43.79 1.40 7.07
CA ASN A 254 43.40 0.15 6.42
C ASN A 254 43.71 0.09 4.93
N THR A 255 44.11 1.18 4.30
CA THR A 255 44.47 1.24 2.86
C THR A 255 45.72 2.07 2.61
N PRO A 256 46.90 1.74 3.25
CA PRO A 256 48.12 2.40 2.90
C PRO A 256 48.51 2.05 1.46
N PRO A 257 49.10 2.98 0.71
CA PRO A 257 49.58 2.75 -0.65
C PRO A 257 50.53 1.54 -0.77
N ASP A 258 51.21 1.19 0.32
CA ASP A 258 52.14 0.08 0.40
C ASP A 258 51.54 -1.26 0.84
N ASN A 259 50.23 -1.35 0.99
CA ASN A 259 49.55 -2.59 1.35
C ASN A 259 49.67 -3.61 0.20
N PRO A 260 50.36 -4.75 0.37
CA PRO A 260 50.55 -5.74 -0.70
C PRO A 260 49.23 -6.42 -1.11
N ASN A 261 48.17 -6.30 -0.27
CA ASN A 261 46.83 -6.80 -0.57
C ASN A 261 45.95 -5.74 -1.22
N TRP A 262 46.45 -4.50 -1.38
CA TRP A 262 45.69 -3.47 -2.04
C TRP A 262 45.48 -3.79 -3.52
N THR A 263 44.27 -3.65 -3.99
CA THR A 263 43.91 -3.88 -5.39
C THR A 263 43.54 -2.56 -6.05
N PRO A 264 43.68 -2.45 -7.38
CA PRO A 264 43.31 -1.23 -8.08
C PRO A 264 41.79 -0.98 -8.12
N LEU A 265 40.96 -1.86 -7.53
CA LEU A 265 39.51 -1.78 -7.53
C LEU A 265 39.04 -1.43 -6.13
N GLU A 266 38.91 -0.15 -5.86
CA GLU A 266 38.53 0.42 -4.58
C GLU A 266 37.22 1.23 -4.76
N ARG A 267 36.29 1.04 -3.82
CA ARG A 267 35.05 1.84 -3.79
C ARG A 267 35.38 3.33 -3.58
N ILE A 268 34.75 4.19 -4.35
CA ILE A 268 34.88 5.63 -4.24
C ILE A 268 33.88 6.13 -3.20
N PHE A 269 34.39 6.59 -2.05
CA PHE A 269 33.60 7.12 -0.96
C PHE A 269 33.81 8.61 -0.75
N ASN A 270 32.79 9.24 -0.16
CA ASN A 270 32.89 10.58 0.37
C ASN A 270 33.43 10.56 1.80
N THR A 271 34.62 10.04 2.00
CA THR A 271 35.31 10.02 3.30
C THR A 271 36.69 10.58 3.17
N ASN A 272 37.29 10.93 4.32
CA ASN A 272 38.70 11.33 4.38
C ASN A 272 39.66 10.25 3.86
N CYS A 273 39.16 9.04 3.68
CA CYS A 273 39.95 7.91 3.27
C CYS A 273 39.95 7.63 1.78
N ARG A 274 38.87 7.97 1.07
CA ARG A 274 38.67 7.43 -0.29
C ARG A 274 38.17 8.41 -1.31
N ALA A 275 37.29 9.32 -0.93
CA ALA A 275 36.74 10.30 -1.84
C ALA A 275 36.42 11.62 -1.12
N PRO A 276 36.70 12.75 -1.77
CA PRO A 276 36.32 14.03 -1.22
C PRO A 276 34.79 14.24 -1.24
N GLY A 277 34.26 15.10 -0.33
CA GLY A 277 32.85 15.42 -0.20
C GLY A 277 32.17 15.94 -1.46
N GLN A 278 32.97 16.40 -2.42
CA GLN A 278 32.44 16.88 -3.70
C GLN A 278 31.88 15.77 -4.60
N LEU A 279 32.12 14.48 -4.32
CA LEU A 279 31.53 13.37 -5.08
C LEU A 279 30.05 13.15 -4.78
N LEU A 280 29.58 13.64 -3.64
CA LEU A 280 28.16 13.74 -3.39
C LEU A 280 27.58 14.86 -4.23
N TRP A 281 26.51 14.58 -4.93
CA TRP A 281 25.72 15.59 -5.62
C TRP A 281 26.52 16.41 -6.67
N GLN A 282 27.40 15.78 -7.41
CA GLN A 282 28.06 16.46 -8.52
C GLN A 282 27.05 16.75 -9.63
N ALA A 283 27.11 17.96 -10.19
CA ALA A 283 26.30 18.30 -11.33
C ALA A 283 26.53 17.33 -12.51
N GLY A 284 25.45 16.78 -13.04
CA GLY A 284 25.47 15.76 -14.08
C GLY A 284 25.50 14.32 -13.58
N LEU A 285 25.62 14.08 -12.27
CA LEU A 285 25.47 12.75 -11.68
C LEU A 285 24.04 12.48 -11.17
N ASP A 286 23.19 13.50 -11.14
CA ASP A 286 21.79 13.38 -10.74
C ASP A 286 21.00 12.41 -11.65
N ARG A 287 21.49 12.25 -12.89
CA ARG A 287 20.96 11.30 -13.86
C ARG A 287 21.67 9.97 -13.87
N GLY A 288 22.48 9.70 -12.84
CA GLY A 288 23.29 8.51 -12.70
C GLY A 288 24.65 8.61 -13.36
N LEU A 289 25.43 7.55 -13.15
CA LEU A 289 26.79 7.47 -13.67
C LEU A 289 26.78 6.91 -15.10
N PRO A 290 27.51 7.53 -16.04
CA PRO A 290 27.72 6.96 -17.37
C PRO A 290 28.17 5.51 -17.30
N GLN A 291 27.56 4.65 -18.11
CA GLN A 291 27.79 3.19 -18.11
C GLN A 291 28.63 2.70 -19.28
N GLU A 292 29.18 3.60 -20.05
CA GLU A 292 30.00 3.31 -21.21
C GLU A 292 31.44 2.94 -20.81
N PRO A 293 32.12 2.07 -21.56
CA PRO A 293 33.52 1.77 -21.34
C PRO A 293 34.41 3.03 -21.34
N GLY A 294 35.24 3.16 -20.34
CA GLY A 294 36.14 4.32 -20.21
C GLY A 294 35.52 5.56 -19.57
N SER A 295 34.29 5.48 -19.04
CA SER A 295 33.66 6.55 -18.25
C SER A 295 34.55 6.97 -17.07
N THR A 296 34.57 8.27 -16.78
CA THR A 296 35.39 8.87 -15.73
C THR A 296 34.60 9.74 -14.79
N LEU A 297 35.06 9.85 -13.55
CA LEU A 297 34.58 10.80 -12.54
C LEU A 297 35.59 11.91 -12.34
N LEU A 298 35.14 13.15 -12.26
CA LEU A 298 35.93 14.30 -11.94
C LEU A 298 36.08 14.43 -10.42
N ILE A 299 37.28 14.17 -9.89
CA ILE A 299 37.59 14.26 -8.48
C ILE A 299 38.75 15.28 -8.29
N ASN A 300 38.51 16.37 -7.56
CA ASN A 300 39.49 17.42 -7.34
C ASN A 300 40.16 17.96 -8.64
N GLY A 301 39.37 18.07 -9.71
CA GLY A 301 39.82 18.54 -11.02
C GLY A 301 40.57 17.49 -11.84
N VAL A 302 40.61 16.25 -11.41
CA VAL A 302 41.25 15.12 -12.13
C VAL A 302 40.18 14.11 -12.54
N GLN A 303 40.27 13.64 -13.79
CA GLN A 303 39.38 12.60 -14.30
C GLN A 303 39.91 11.22 -13.92
N TYR A 304 39.10 10.43 -13.22
CA TYR A 304 39.44 9.06 -12.82
C TYR A 304 38.50 8.04 -13.48
N PRO A 305 39.04 7.03 -14.16
CA PRO A 305 38.22 5.95 -14.71
C PRO A 305 37.63 5.11 -13.56
N TYR A 306 36.39 4.62 -13.77
CA TYR A 306 35.72 3.79 -12.80
C TYR A 306 34.99 2.62 -13.46
N LEU A 307 34.69 1.59 -12.64
CA LEU A 307 33.76 0.52 -12.93
C LEU A 307 32.57 0.64 -11.95
N LEU A 308 31.39 0.26 -12.39
CA LEU A 308 30.22 0.14 -11.54
C LEU A 308 30.07 -1.29 -11.03
N ALA A 309 29.88 -1.46 -9.72
CA ALA A 309 29.63 -2.76 -9.11
C ALA A 309 28.54 -2.65 -8.04
N ARG A 310 27.98 -3.80 -7.66
CA ARG A 310 27.08 -3.89 -6.52
C ARG A 310 27.86 -3.93 -5.22
N ASP A 311 27.31 -3.35 -4.18
CA ASP A 311 27.92 -3.29 -2.86
C ASP A 311 27.62 -4.53 -1.99
N ALA A 312 26.49 -5.19 -2.22
CA ALA A 312 26.07 -6.33 -1.42
C ALA A 312 25.19 -7.31 -2.21
N LEU A 313 24.94 -8.46 -1.59
CA LEU A 313 23.82 -9.34 -1.87
C LEU A 313 22.99 -9.51 -0.61
N ILE A 314 21.70 -9.47 -0.78
CA ILE A 314 20.73 -9.55 0.30
C ILE A 314 19.68 -10.60 -0.10
N ALA A 315 19.50 -11.61 0.75
CA ALA A 315 18.43 -12.60 0.63
C ALA A 315 17.54 -12.49 1.86
N SER A 316 16.27 -12.14 1.65
CA SER A 316 15.28 -11.99 2.72
C SER A 316 14.18 -13.00 2.52
N ASP A 317 13.92 -13.80 3.53
CA ASP A 317 12.86 -14.80 3.55
C ASP A 317 11.84 -14.40 4.62
N PHE A 318 10.80 -13.69 4.16
CA PHE A 318 9.70 -13.24 5.00
C PHE A 318 8.67 -14.34 5.16
N GLN A 319 8.34 -14.68 6.39
CA GLN A 319 7.28 -15.60 6.72
C GLN A 319 6.34 -14.92 7.71
N GLY A 320 5.06 -14.82 7.35
CA GLY A 320 4.09 -14.14 8.18
C GLY A 320 2.87 -15.02 8.49
N ASP A 321 2.24 -14.69 9.61
CA ASP A 321 0.97 -15.21 10.06
C ASP A 321 0.03 -14.03 10.30
N ARG A 322 -0.99 -13.89 9.46
CA ARG A 322 -1.85 -12.70 9.36
C ARG A 322 -3.29 -13.07 9.67
N GLU A 323 -3.90 -12.39 10.65
CA GLU A 323 -5.29 -12.57 11.03
C GLU A 323 -6.10 -11.29 10.84
N ARG A 324 -7.32 -11.39 10.32
CA ARG A 324 -8.26 -10.29 10.11
C ARG A 324 -9.63 -10.60 10.74
N PRO A 325 -9.78 -10.42 12.06
CA PRO A 325 -11.10 -10.45 12.68
C PRO A 325 -11.87 -9.18 12.36
N ALA A 326 -13.13 -9.32 11.93
CA ALA A 326 -13.97 -8.17 11.65
C ALA A 326 -15.44 -8.44 11.97
N ALA A 327 -16.21 -7.39 12.30
CA ALA A 327 -17.63 -7.50 12.58
C ALA A 327 -18.38 -6.22 12.19
N SER A 328 -19.61 -6.36 11.75
CA SER A 328 -20.55 -5.26 11.56
C SER A 328 -21.89 -5.55 12.17
N LEU A 329 -22.51 -4.53 12.77
CA LEU A 329 -23.85 -4.53 13.30
C LEU A 329 -24.61 -3.36 12.70
N ALA A 330 -25.81 -3.61 12.16
CA ALA A 330 -26.72 -2.57 11.73
C ALA A 330 -28.11 -2.79 12.33
N LEU A 331 -28.68 -1.75 12.93
CA LEU A 331 -30.03 -1.70 13.44
C LEU A 331 -30.76 -0.59 12.71
N GLN A 332 -31.86 -0.90 12.02
CA GLN A 332 -32.71 0.07 11.33
C GLN A 332 -34.10 0.10 11.96
N PHE A 333 -34.61 1.28 12.10
CA PHE A 333 -35.99 1.52 12.59
C PHE A 333 -36.65 2.60 11.77
N SER A 334 -37.74 2.23 11.10
CA SER A 334 -38.61 3.13 10.38
C SER A 334 -39.97 3.12 11.10
N PRO A 335 -40.32 4.14 11.94
CA PRO A 335 -41.60 4.19 12.64
C PRO A 335 -42.79 4.45 11.70
N ASN A 336 -42.51 5.02 10.51
CA ASN A 336 -43.45 5.35 9.45
C ASN A 336 -42.66 5.55 8.13
N ASP A 337 -43.37 5.78 7.02
CA ASP A 337 -42.76 5.94 5.70
C ASP A 337 -41.91 7.22 5.55
N SER A 338 -42.05 8.21 6.44
CA SER A 338 -41.35 9.50 6.32
C SER A 338 -40.15 9.64 7.24
N SER A 339 -39.79 8.62 8.02
CA SER A 339 -38.64 8.68 8.89
C SER A 339 -37.94 7.32 9.05
N GLU A 340 -36.61 7.34 9.04
CA GLU A 340 -35.77 6.20 9.26
C GLU A 340 -34.61 6.55 10.19
N TYR A 341 -34.26 5.63 11.08
CA TYR A 341 -33.12 5.73 11.99
C TYR A 341 -32.27 4.51 11.85
N THR A 342 -30.94 4.70 11.69
CA THR A 342 -29.99 3.62 11.55
C THR A 342 -28.87 3.77 12.57
N PHE A 343 -28.63 2.74 13.37
CA PHE A 343 -27.42 2.61 14.19
C PHE A 343 -26.51 1.59 13.54
N GLU A 344 -25.24 1.93 13.38
CA GLU A 344 -24.21 1.06 12.81
C GLU A 344 -23.00 0.99 13.74
N ALA A 345 -22.43 -0.20 13.88
CA ALA A 345 -21.16 -0.43 14.55
C ALA A 345 -20.29 -1.32 13.66
N PHE A 346 -19.06 -0.91 13.47
CA PHE A 346 -18.06 -1.64 12.66
C PHE A 346 -16.79 -1.83 13.48
N TYR A 347 -16.27 -3.04 13.45
CA TYR A 347 -14.97 -3.41 14.00
C TYR A 347 -14.12 -4.06 12.90
N GLN A 348 -12.91 -3.60 12.78
CA GLN A 348 -11.86 -4.19 11.94
C GLN A 348 -10.61 -4.39 12.77
N GLY A 349 -10.15 -5.61 12.85
CA GLY A 349 -8.88 -5.99 13.47
C GLY A 349 -7.88 -6.49 12.43
N TYR A 350 -6.62 -6.24 12.70
CA TYR A 350 -5.48 -6.81 11.97
C TYR A 350 -4.45 -7.26 12.98
N ARG A 351 -3.93 -8.46 12.80
CA ARG A 351 -2.86 -9.06 13.60
C ARG A 351 -1.87 -9.68 12.65
N GLU A 352 -0.59 -9.45 12.88
CA GLU A 352 0.45 -10.08 12.09
C GLU A 352 1.67 -10.39 12.95
N GLU A 353 2.14 -11.63 12.87
CA GLU A 353 3.44 -12.07 13.34
C GLU A 353 4.30 -12.32 12.10
N MET A 354 5.34 -11.51 11.89
CA MET A 354 6.21 -11.59 10.73
C MET A 354 7.63 -11.93 11.16
N PHE A 355 8.26 -12.86 10.46
CA PHE A 355 9.63 -13.30 10.66
C PHE A 355 10.41 -13.08 9.38
N ASN A 356 11.61 -12.45 9.49
CA ASN A 356 12.52 -12.29 8.36
C ASN A 356 13.83 -13.05 8.65
N ASN A 357 14.07 -14.11 7.89
CA ASN A 357 15.31 -14.86 7.94
C ASN A 357 16.28 -14.26 6.93
N LEU A 358 16.95 -13.18 7.33
CA LEU A 358 17.83 -12.40 6.46
C LEU A 358 19.21 -13.04 6.34
N HIS A 359 19.71 -13.12 5.11
CA HIS A 359 21.13 -13.31 4.80
C HIS A 359 21.67 -12.10 4.02
N PHE A 360 22.74 -11.50 4.53
CA PHE A 360 23.38 -10.34 3.94
C PHE A 360 24.89 -10.57 3.79
N THR A 361 25.45 -10.25 2.62
CA THR A 361 26.89 -10.30 2.41
C THR A 361 27.34 -9.10 1.59
N PHE A 362 28.30 -8.34 2.08
CA PHE A 362 28.94 -7.30 1.30
C PHE A 362 29.73 -7.89 0.13
N ALA A 363 29.60 -7.25 -1.02
CA ALA A 363 30.28 -7.65 -2.24
C ALA A 363 31.42 -6.72 -2.62
N ASP A 364 31.69 -5.66 -1.83
CA ASP A 364 32.53 -4.56 -2.25
C ASP A 364 33.69 -4.21 -1.30
N TRP A 365 33.49 -3.98 -0.02
CA TRP A 365 34.44 -3.18 0.73
C TRP A 365 34.76 -3.63 2.16
N TRP A 366 34.04 -4.56 2.73
CA TRP A 366 34.34 -5.00 4.08
C TRP A 366 35.42 -6.09 4.06
N GLY A 367 36.40 -5.99 4.91
CA GLY A 367 37.56 -6.89 4.90
C GLY A 367 38.65 -6.43 3.95
N THR A 368 39.16 -7.31 3.11
CA THR A 368 40.09 -6.96 2.03
C THR A 368 39.32 -6.43 0.83
N LEU A 369 39.49 -5.15 0.52
CA LEU A 369 38.83 -4.52 -0.63
C LEU A 369 39.38 -5.05 -1.95
N GLY A 370 38.44 -5.35 -2.86
CA GLY A 370 38.78 -5.81 -4.19
C GLY A 370 38.91 -7.32 -4.35
N PRO A 371 39.13 -7.80 -5.57
CA PRO A 371 39.28 -9.22 -5.88
C PRO A 371 40.56 -9.80 -5.29
N ASN A 372 40.50 -11.06 -4.86
CA ASN A 372 41.72 -11.78 -4.47
C ASN A 372 42.73 -11.84 -5.61
N PRO A 373 44.04 -11.90 -5.33
CA PRO A 373 45.04 -12.14 -6.37
C PRO A 373 44.68 -13.37 -7.22
N GLY A 374 44.57 -13.17 -8.53
CA GLY A 374 44.14 -14.20 -9.48
C GLY A 374 42.64 -14.34 -9.72
N SER A 375 41.79 -13.57 -9.02
CA SER A 375 40.37 -13.55 -9.32
C SER A 375 40.08 -12.72 -10.59
N THR A 376 39.11 -13.16 -11.36
CA THR A 376 38.70 -12.51 -12.60
C THR A 376 37.46 -11.67 -12.38
N ILE A 377 37.44 -10.49 -13.01
CA ILE A 377 36.22 -9.64 -13.14
C ILE A 377 35.77 -9.72 -14.59
N THR A 378 34.50 -9.91 -14.81
CA THR A 378 33.91 -9.74 -16.14
C THR A 378 32.91 -8.58 -16.12
N LEU A 379 32.81 -7.88 -17.25
CA LEU A 379 31.84 -6.78 -17.42
C LEU A 379 30.67 -7.25 -18.27
N PHE A 380 29.54 -6.57 -18.13
CA PHE A 380 28.51 -6.66 -19.16
C PHE A 380 29.08 -6.12 -20.49
N PRO A 381 28.70 -6.73 -21.63
CA PRO A 381 29.18 -6.28 -22.94
C PRO A 381 28.95 -4.79 -23.18
N ASP A 382 29.95 -4.10 -23.73
CA ASP A 382 29.93 -2.68 -24.11
C ASP A 382 29.60 -1.72 -22.94
N THR A 383 29.84 -2.13 -21.70
CA THR A 383 29.62 -1.32 -20.50
C THR A 383 30.83 -1.27 -19.58
N ASN A 384 30.80 -0.38 -18.58
CA ASN A 384 31.74 -0.38 -17.45
C ASN A 384 31.15 -1.04 -16.20
N ILE A 385 30.09 -1.84 -16.34
CA ILE A 385 29.37 -2.49 -15.24
C ILE A 385 29.95 -3.89 -15.01
N ILE A 386 30.31 -4.20 -13.77
CA ILE A 386 30.79 -5.54 -13.38
C ILE A 386 29.60 -6.52 -13.38
N LYS A 387 29.75 -7.58 -14.20
CA LYS A 387 28.80 -8.71 -14.25
C LYS A 387 29.18 -9.78 -13.24
N THR A 388 30.44 -10.24 -13.26
CA THR A 388 30.92 -11.26 -12.32
C THR A 388 32.11 -10.77 -11.52
N ARG A 389 32.23 -11.26 -10.30
CA ARG A 389 33.28 -10.87 -9.39
C ARG A 389 33.54 -11.96 -8.36
N VAL A 390 34.81 -12.06 -7.93
CA VAL A 390 35.18 -12.85 -6.74
C VAL A 390 35.69 -11.90 -5.68
N VAL A 391 35.13 -12.00 -4.47
CA VAL A 391 35.50 -11.14 -3.31
C VAL A 391 36.12 -12.02 -2.23
N GLY A 392 37.29 -11.61 -1.75
CA GLY A 392 37.96 -12.29 -0.64
C GLY A 392 37.57 -11.71 0.70
N ALA A 393 37.39 -12.59 1.68
CA ALA A 393 37.01 -12.24 3.06
C ALA A 393 35.87 -11.23 3.17
N PRO A 394 34.75 -11.43 2.48
CA PRO A 394 33.61 -10.54 2.55
C PRO A 394 32.98 -10.58 3.96
N PHE A 395 32.64 -9.44 4.50
CA PHE A 395 31.84 -9.40 5.71
C PHE A 395 30.38 -9.69 5.40
N GLY A 396 29.76 -10.55 6.19
CA GLY A 396 28.34 -10.85 6.09
C GLY A 396 27.70 -10.97 7.46
N PHE A 397 26.40 -10.83 7.49
CA PHE A 397 25.60 -11.07 8.67
C PHE A 397 24.27 -11.74 8.30
N ASN A 398 23.75 -12.51 9.23
CA ASN A 398 22.37 -13.00 9.17
C ASN A 398 21.58 -12.37 10.31
N SER A 399 20.30 -12.25 10.14
CA SER A 399 19.39 -11.74 11.17
C SER A 399 18.14 -12.62 11.23
N GLY A 400 17.77 -12.98 12.45
CA GLY A 400 16.46 -13.56 12.75
C GLY A 400 15.59 -12.47 13.34
N ASP A 401 14.74 -11.88 12.49
CA ASP A 401 13.88 -10.78 12.86
C ASP A 401 12.49 -11.30 13.27
N SER A 402 11.91 -10.71 14.30
CA SER A 402 10.52 -10.92 14.71
C SER A 402 9.83 -9.57 14.81
N THR A 403 8.71 -9.43 14.12
CA THR A 403 7.87 -8.23 14.15
C THR A 403 6.43 -8.64 14.46
N ASP A 404 5.82 -8.03 15.47
CA ASP A 404 4.37 -8.10 15.70
C ASP A 404 3.72 -6.80 15.28
N GLN A 405 2.58 -6.92 14.64
CA GLN A 405 1.73 -5.78 14.28
C GLN A 405 0.29 -6.05 14.71
N GLN A 406 -0.36 -5.03 15.23
CA GLN A 406 -1.75 -5.11 15.64
C GLN A 406 -2.46 -3.79 15.33
N THR A 407 -3.57 -3.88 14.61
CA THR A 407 -4.50 -2.76 14.40
C THR A 407 -5.87 -3.11 14.95
N ASP A 408 -6.50 -2.18 15.63
CA ASP A 408 -7.91 -2.23 16.02
C ASP A 408 -8.58 -0.93 15.59
N THR A 409 -9.63 -1.03 14.79
CA THR A 409 -10.44 0.12 14.33
C THR A 409 -11.90 -0.11 14.68
N TYR A 410 -12.51 0.85 15.38
CA TYR A 410 -13.92 0.85 15.77
C TYR A 410 -14.60 2.07 15.18
N VAL A 411 -15.76 1.87 14.57
CA VAL A 411 -16.62 2.95 14.07
C VAL A 411 -18.03 2.74 14.59
N TYR A 412 -18.63 3.78 15.17
CA TYR A 412 -20.00 3.80 15.62
C TYR A 412 -20.70 4.97 14.95
N ALA A 413 -21.90 4.74 14.44
CA ALA A 413 -22.66 5.77 13.76
C ALA A 413 -24.15 5.72 14.09
N LEU A 414 -24.78 6.89 14.14
CA LEU A 414 -26.22 7.07 14.25
C LEU A 414 -26.68 8.00 13.14
N ASN A 415 -27.51 7.48 12.27
CA ASN A 415 -28.10 8.20 11.14
C ASN A 415 -29.60 8.38 11.34
N GLY A 416 -30.12 9.52 10.93
CA GLY A 416 -31.56 9.78 10.86
C GLY A 416 -31.90 10.42 9.52
N LYS A 417 -32.95 9.91 8.87
CA LYS A 417 -33.50 10.43 7.62
C LYS A 417 -34.94 10.85 7.87
N TRP A 418 -35.35 12.01 7.37
CA TRP A 418 -36.69 12.56 7.52
C TRP A 418 -37.16 13.19 6.22
N GLU A 419 -38.34 12.82 5.77
CA GLU A 419 -39.12 13.54 4.77
C GLU A 419 -39.95 14.61 5.49
N ILE A 420 -39.39 15.83 5.55
CA ILE A 420 -40.01 16.96 6.28
C ILE A 420 -41.25 17.45 5.55
N THR A 421 -41.17 17.46 4.22
CA THR A 421 -42.32 17.72 3.32
C THR A 421 -42.19 16.76 2.13
N ASP A 422 -43.19 16.74 1.26
CA ASP A 422 -43.14 15.96 0.02
C ASP A 422 -41.93 16.29 -0.89
N THR A 423 -41.26 17.43 -0.65
CA THR A 423 -40.15 17.91 -1.47
C THR A 423 -38.83 18.03 -0.71
N LEU A 424 -38.88 18.13 0.63
CA LEU A 424 -37.69 18.34 1.45
C LEU A 424 -37.33 17.10 2.27
N LYS A 425 -36.18 16.52 1.99
CA LYS A 425 -35.55 15.47 2.79
C LYS A 425 -34.38 16.06 3.58
N ILE A 426 -34.24 15.61 4.83
CA ILE A 426 -33.10 15.96 5.70
C ILE A 426 -32.47 14.66 6.19
N VAL A 427 -31.15 14.62 6.17
CA VAL A 427 -30.34 13.52 6.70
C VAL A 427 -29.37 14.09 7.73
N ALA A 428 -29.31 13.51 8.91
CA ALA A 428 -28.29 13.83 9.90
C ALA A 428 -27.52 12.58 10.28
N ASP A 429 -26.21 12.71 10.42
CA ASP A 429 -25.33 11.60 10.81
C ASP A 429 -24.37 12.05 11.92
N LEU A 430 -24.21 11.18 12.90
CA LEU A 430 -23.24 11.32 13.98
C LEU A 430 -22.37 10.09 13.97
N SER A 431 -21.05 10.25 13.83
CA SER A 431 -20.13 9.12 13.92
C SER A 431 -18.99 9.38 14.90
N PHE A 432 -18.52 8.30 15.47
CA PHE A 432 -17.35 8.23 16.33
C PHE A 432 -16.45 7.13 15.82
N GLN A 433 -15.15 7.43 15.70
CA GLN A 433 -14.13 6.46 15.34
C GLN A 433 -12.99 6.47 16.35
N ASP A 434 -12.43 5.30 16.63
CA ASP A 434 -11.19 5.09 17.36
C ASP A 434 -10.36 4.02 16.62
N SER A 435 -9.07 4.31 16.38
CA SER A 435 -8.18 3.37 15.70
C SER A 435 -6.78 3.42 16.30
N GLU A 436 -6.23 2.25 16.64
CA GLU A 436 -4.89 2.10 17.20
C GLU A 436 -4.10 1.05 16.43
N PHE A 437 -2.86 1.41 16.05
CA PHE A 437 -1.86 0.50 15.49
C PHE A 437 -0.68 0.39 16.45
N ASN A 438 -0.29 -0.84 16.76
CA ASN A 438 0.88 -1.16 17.56
C ASN A 438 1.84 -2.03 16.75
N THR A 439 3.14 -1.76 16.86
CA THR A 439 4.19 -2.62 16.31
C THR A 439 5.26 -2.86 17.35
N ASN A 440 5.88 -4.05 17.33
CA ASN A 440 6.97 -4.42 18.20
C ASN A 440 7.96 -5.29 17.43
N PHE A 441 9.20 -4.84 17.34
CA PHE A 441 10.29 -5.47 16.61
C PHE A 441 11.42 -5.87 17.55
N ILE A 442 11.94 -7.08 17.39
CA ILE A 442 13.16 -7.55 18.01
C ILE A 442 13.93 -8.45 17.06
N ALA A 443 15.24 -8.27 16.99
CA ALA A 443 16.11 -9.04 16.11
C ALA A 443 17.48 -9.30 16.74
N MET A 444 18.01 -10.49 16.50
CA MET A 444 19.38 -10.86 16.82
C MET A 444 20.17 -11.08 15.55
N ARG A 445 21.24 -10.34 15.38
CA ARG A 445 22.22 -10.56 14.29
C ARG A 445 23.26 -11.59 14.65
N THR A 446 23.75 -12.24 13.61
CA THR A 446 24.97 -13.06 13.64
C THR A 446 25.88 -12.66 12.50
N THR A 447 27.18 -12.65 12.72
CA THR A 447 28.16 -12.19 11.74
C THR A 447 29.14 -13.29 11.33
N ARG A 448 29.65 -13.18 10.12
CA ARG A 448 30.65 -14.11 9.53
C ARG A 448 31.52 -13.40 8.53
N VAL A 449 32.79 -13.86 8.43
CA VAL A 449 33.73 -13.48 7.35
C VAL A 449 34.20 -14.77 6.70
N PRO A 450 33.53 -15.24 5.62
CA PRO A 450 34.00 -16.41 4.84
C PRO A 450 35.28 -16.09 4.08
N ALA A 451 35.97 -17.12 3.60
CA ALA A 451 37.20 -16.91 2.86
C ALA A 451 36.96 -16.20 1.52
N GLN A 452 35.90 -16.51 0.84
CA GLN A 452 35.62 -15.99 -0.50
C GLN A 452 34.13 -16.14 -0.87
N ILE A 453 33.64 -15.23 -1.70
CA ILE A 453 32.36 -15.33 -2.41
C ILE A 453 32.57 -15.10 -3.91
N THR A 454 31.93 -15.91 -4.74
CA THR A 454 31.81 -15.74 -6.18
C THR A 454 30.45 -15.25 -6.53
N LEU A 455 30.34 -14.22 -7.37
CA LEU A 455 29.15 -13.50 -7.68
C LEU A 455 28.93 -13.38 -9.18
N ASP A 456 27.73 -13.61 -9.66
CA ASP A 456 27.21 -13.15 -10.96
C ASP A 456 25.96 -12.30 -10.69
N PHE A 457 26.06 -11.02 -10.99
CA PHE A 457 24.97 -10.08 -10.67
C PHE A 457 23.76 -10.18 -11.60
N ASN A 458 23.89 -10.94 -12.69
CA ASN A 458 22.77 -11.33 -13.54
C ASN A 458 23.07 -12.70 -14.16
N HIS A 459 22.75 -13.74 -13.44
CA HIS A 459 22.91 -15.12 -13.92
C HIS A 459 21.76 -15.49 -14.87
N ASN A 460 20.51 -15.12 -14.52
CA ASN A 460 19.32 -15.44 -15.28
C ASN A 460 18.27 -14.34 -15.15
N ASP A 461 17.97 -13.64 -16.23
CA ASP A 461 16.92 -12.62 -16.40
C ASP A 461 16.79 -11.64 -15.21
N GLY A 462 17.89 -11.08 -14.74
CA GLY A 462 17.95 -10.14 -13.63
C GLY A 462 18.13 -10.79 -12.25
N ILE A 463 18.13 -12.11 -12.14
CA ILE A 463 18.35 -12.82 -10.88
C ILE A 463 19.86 -13.04 -10.71
N PRO A 464 20.45 -12.63 -9.56
CA PRO A 464 21.86 -12.88 -9.29
C PRO A 464 22.12 -14.34 -8.90
N SER A 465 23.35 -14.79 -9.08
CA SER A 465 23.90 -16.05 -8.56
C SER A 465 25.05 -15.75 -7.61
N TRP A 466 25.18 -16.54 -6.55
CA TRP A 466 26.30 -16.39 -5.61
C TRP A 466 26.58 -17.69 -4.85
N HIS A 467 27.89 -17.96 -4.64
CA HIS A 467 28.38 -19.12 -3.90
C HIS A 467 29.60 -18.76 -3.08
N PHE A 468 29.68 -19.26 -1.87
CA PHE A 468 30.89 -19.21 -1.08
C PHE A 468 31.87 -20.28 -1.55
N ASN A 469 33.09 -20.19 -1.11
CA ASN A 469 34.11 -21.26 -1.36
C ASN A 469 33.67 -22.62 -0.76
N ASN A 470 32.77 -22.62 0.25
CA ASN A 470 32.14 -23.79 0.80
C ASN A 470 30.76 -23.39 1.36
N ASP A 471 29.71 -23.63 0.60
CA ASP A 471 28.33 -23.27 0.98
C ASP A 471 27.81 -24.07 2.20
N ALA A 472 28.34 -25.27 2.43
CA ALA A 472 27.99 -26.08 3.59
C ALA A 472 28.32 -25.38 4.93
N ASP A 473 29.29 -24.46 4.92
CA ASP A 473 29.63 -23.66 6.10
C ASP A 473 28.51 -22.71 6.52
N LEU A 474 27.58 -22.38 5.62
CA LEU A 474 26.40 -21.55 5.95
C LEU A 474 25.51 -22.21 7.02
N LEU A 475 25.52 -23.53 7.10
CA LEU A 475 24.72 -24.31 8.06
C LEU A 475 25.40 -24.55 9.40
N ASN A 476 26.68 -24.16 9.54
CA ASN A 476 27.44 -24.45 10.75
C ASN A 476 27.35 -23.32 11.79
N PRO A 477 26.59 -23.48 12.90
CA PRO A 477 26.41 -22.43 13.89
C PRO A 477 27.69 -22.02 14.63
N ALA A 478 28.75 -22.85 14.58
CA ALA A 478 30.03 -22.50 15.17
C ALA A 478 30.84 -21.45 14.38
N LEU A 479 30.45 -21.20 13.12
CA LEU A 479 31.09 -20.22 12.25
C LEU A 479 30.36 -18.87 12.24
N TRP A 480 29.21 -18.77 12.90
CA TRP A 480 28.44 -17.54 13.07
C TRP A 480 28.69 -16.97 14.46
N THR A 481 29.05 -15.70 14.55
CA THR A 481 29.28 -14.99 15.80
C THR A 481 28.00 -14.21 16.16
N ALA A 482 27.48 -14.42 17.37
CA ALA A 482 26.40 -13.61 17.91
C ALA A 482 26.81 -12.13 17.97
N ALA A 483 26.01 -11.24 17.47
CA ALA A 483 26.37 -9.84 17.27
C ALA A 483 25.34 -8.90 17.89
N GLU A 484 24.68 -8.06 17.10
CA GLU A 484 23.84 -6.99 17.58
C GLU A 484 22.45 -7.48 18.01
N LEU A 485 21.90 -6.84 19.05
CA LEU A 485 20.51 -6.86 19.41
C LEU A 485 19.84 -5.56 18.92
N TYR A 486 18.81 -5.69 18.08
CA TYR A 486 17.97 -4.60 17.67
C TYR A 486 16.59 -4.71 18.30
N GLN A 487 16.06 -3.59 18.76
CA GLN A 487 14.71 -3.51 19.31
C GLN A 487 14.05 -2.21 18.87
N ASN A 488 12.80 -2.29 18.51
CA ASN A 488 11.97 -1.13 18.22
C ASN A 488 10.51 -1.40 18.59
N ARG A 489 9.76 -0.35 18.85
CA ARG A 489 8.34 -0.40 19.16
C ARG A 489 7.68 0.88 18.67
N GLY A 490 6.43 0.79 18.24
CA GLY A 490 5.68 1.97 17.84
C GLY A 490 4.21 1.85 18.20
N ARG A 491 3.57 2.99 18.45
CA ARG A 491 2.13 3.09 18.60
C ARG A 491 1.60 4.32 17.88
N ASN A 492 0.64 4.10 17.00
CA ASN A 492 -0.10 5.15 16.30
C ASN A 492 -1.55 5.11 16.72
N LYS A 493 -2.14 6.25 17.02
CA LYS A 493 -3.56 6.38 17.34
C LYS A 493 -4.22 7.45 16.49
N GLY A 494 -5.50 7.23 16.21
CA GLY A 494 -6.37 8.24 15.62
C GLY A 494 -7.78 8.10 16.16
N ASP A 495 -8.42 9.21 16.45
CA ASP A 495 -9.83 9.28 16.80
C ASP A 495 -10.53 10.38 16.02
N ALA A 496 -11.83 10.26 15.84
CA ALA A 496 -12.64 11.30 15.21
C ALA A 496 -14.08 11.31 15.73
N LYS A 497 -14.64 12.51 15.75
CA LYS A 497 -16.07 12.78 15.99
C LYS A 497 -16.57 13.60 14.82
N THR A 498 -17.53 13.03 14.09
CA THR A 498 -18.08 13.67 12.91
C THR A 498 -19.56 13.92 13.08
N PHE A 499 -20.00 15.10 12.67
CA PHE A 499 -21.41 15.44 12.51
C PHE A 499 -21.65 15.91 11.08
N THR A 500 -22.70 15.39 10.42
CA THR A 500 -23.19 15.92 9.14
C THR A 500 -24.68 16.22 9.23
N LEU A 501 -25.10 17.20 8.46
CA LEU A 501 -26.49 17.53 8.23
C LEU A 501 -26.64 17.92 6.75
N ASP A 502 -27.44 17.14 6.02
CA ASP A 502 -27.65 17.30 4.60
C ASP A 502 -29.14 17.51 4.31
N GLY A 503 -29.44 18.39 3.38
CA GLY A 503 -30.79 18.67 2.89
C GLY A 503 -30.86 18.50 1.38
N ASP A 504 -31.93 17.87 0.93
CA ASP A 504 -32.27 17.73 -0.48
C ASP A 504 -33.71 18.24 -0.69
N ASN A 505 -33.87 19.28 -1.48
CA ASN A 505 -35.16 19.83 -1.85
C ASN A 505 -35.42 19.59 -3.33
N SER A 506 -36.41 18.75 -3.64
CA SER A 506 -36.89 18.56 -5.01
C SER A 506 -37.83 19.67 -5.43
N PHE A 507 -37.84 20.00 -6.71
CA PHE A 507 -38.71 20.99 -7.31
C PHE A 507 -39.84 20.33 -8.11
N ALA A 508 -40.85 21.08 -8.49
CA ALA A 508 -41.94 20.59 -9.31
C ALA A 508 -41.46 20.14 -10.71
N ASP A 509 -42.13 19.17 -11.31
CA ASP A 509 -41.75 18.53 -12.59
C ASP A 509 -41.65 19.52 -13.77
N ASP A 510 -42.25 20.69 -13.69
CA ASP A 510 -42.17 21.74 -14.70
C ASP A 510 -41.04 22.75 -14.48
N SER A 511 -40.26 22.59 -13.40
CA SER A 511 -39.08 23.40 -13.10
C SER A 511 -37.86 22.92 -13.91
N VAL A 512 -37.03 23.85 -14.29
CA VAL A 512 -35.71 23.53 -14.86
C VAL A 512 -34.77 22.98 -13.76
N PHE A 513 -34.91 23.46 -12.54
CA PHE A 513 -34.20 22.89 -11.39
C PHE A 513 -34.96 21.68 -10.88
N THR A 514 -34.25 20.56 -10.72
CA THR A 514 -34.83 19.31 -10.22
C THR A 514 -34.55 19.15 -8.72
N HIS A 515 -33.31 19.44 -8.28
CA HIS A 515 -32.90 19.35 -6.88
C HIS A 515 -32.03 20.53 -6.48
N LEU A 516 -32.14 20.90 -5.19
CA LEU A 516 -31.20 21.77 -4.50
C LEU A 516 -30.71 21.02 -3.26
N LYS A 517 -29.46 20.62 -3.28
CA LYS A 517 -28.78 19.94 -2.17
C LYS A 517 -27.89 20.92 -1.41
N PHE A 518 -27.88 20.82 -0.11
CA PHE A 518 -27.03 21.63 0.76
C PHE A 518 -26.67 20.88 2.03
N GLY A 519 -25.49 21.17 2.59
CA GLY A 519 -25.13 20.47 3.82
C GLY A 519 -23.96 21.13 4.55
N VAL A 520 -23.81 20.68 5.79
CA VAL A 520 -22.72 21.04 6.69
C VAL A 520 -22.11 19.78 7.29
N ARG A 521 -20.79 19.77 7.39
CA ARG A 521 -20.01 18.72 8.05
C ARG A 521 -19.05 19.37 9.05
N TYR A 522 -18.94 18.81 10.23
CA TYR A 522 -17.95 19.15 11.22
C TYR A 522 -17.21 17.90 11.68
N ASP A 523 -15.87 17.92 11.57
CA ASP A 523 -14.99 16.87 12.08
C ASP A 523 -14.09 17.42 13.18
N ASP A 524 -13.93 16.69 14.27
CA ASP A 524 -12.92 16.90 15.30
C ASP A 524 -12.08 15.64 15.39
N ARG A 525 -10.83 15.69 14.92
CA ARG A 525 -9.95 14.55 14.73
C ARG A 525 -8.67 14.70 15.51
N GLY A 526 -8.29 13.64 16.24
CA GLY A 526 -7.00 13.48 16.89
C GLY A 526 -6.11 12.48 16.17
N ALA A 527 -4.78 12.71 16.18
CA ALA A 527 -3.79 11.75 15.73
C ALA A 527 -2.53 11.84 16.59
N SER A 528 -1.95 10.71 16.97
CA SER A 528 -0.70 10.68 17.74
C SER A 528 0.20 9.52 17.33
N ASN A 529 1.51 9.71 17.54
CA ASN A 529 2.54 8.69 17.37
C ASN A 529 3.42 8.63 18.61
N GLU A 530 3.77 7.43 19.02
CA GLU A 530 4.66 7.17 20.16
C GLU A 530 5.74 6.16 19.73
N ASN A 531 7.02 6.50 19.99
CA ASN A 531 8.18 5.67 19.69
C ASN A 531 9.13 5.65 20.90
N PRO A 532 10.00 4.63 21.05
CA PRO A 532 11.05 4.65 22.05
C PRO A 532 12.18 5.62 21.64
N ARG A 533 13.03 5.98 22.56
CA ARG A 533 14.28 6.66 22.24
C ARG A 533 15.18 5.75 21.41
N PRO A 534 15.83 6.26 20.36
CA PRO A 534 16.88 5.52 19.68
C PRO A 534 17.99 5.17 20.65
N VAL A 535 18.44 3.92 20.62
CA VAL A 535 19.58 3.41 21.39
C VAL A 535 20.53 2.69 20.44
N ALA A 536 21.81 2.78 20.70
CA ALA A 536 22.81 2.00 19.97
C ALA A 536 22.57 0.50 20.25
N PRO A 537 22.76 -0.38 19.26
CA PRO A 537 22.62 -1.81 19.48
C PRO A 537 23.71 -2.35 20.44
N ASP A 538 23.32 -3.27 21.29
CA ASP A 538 24.24 -4.01 22.14
C ASP A 538 24.86 -5.18 21.39
N PHE A 539 26.08 -5.57 21.77
CA PHE A 539 26.83 -6.67 21.15
C PHE A 539 27.04 -7.81 22.15
N LEU A 540 26.83 -9.06 21.71
CA LEU A 540 27.03 -10.22 22.56
C LEU A 540 28.44 -10.84 22.40
N GLY A 541 28.77 -11.25 21.17
CA GLY A 541 30.01 -11.99 20.87
C GLY A 541 29.91 -13.50 21.15
N GLY A 542 30.90 -14.23 20.68
CA GLY A 542 30.94 -15.69 20.75
C GLY A 542 30.14 -16.40 19.65
N PRO A 543 30.39 -17.71 19.46
CA PRO A 543 29.71 -18.44 18.39
C PRO A 543 28.26 -18.72 18.74
N LEU A 544 27.40 -18.68 17.73
CA LEU A 544 25.96 -19.00 17.86
C LEU A 544 25.74 -20.39 18.48
N SER A 545 26.63 -21.35 18.21
CA SER A 545 26.59 -22.69 18.80
C SER A 545 26.83 -22.72 20.32
N ALA A 546 27.30 -21.64 20.94
CA ALA A 546 27.42 -21.53 22.38
C ALA A 546 26.12 -21.08 23.08
N LEU A 547 25.16 -20.58 22.35
CA LEU A 547 23.83 -20.26 22.84
C LEU A 547 22.95 -21.52 22.93
N PRO A 548 21.86 -21.50 23.72
CA PRO A 548 20.88 -22.58 23.70
C PRO A 548 20.39 -22.89 22.27
N GLU A 549 20.12 -24.16 21.99
CA GLU A 549 19.73 -24.65 20.68
C GLU A 549 18.51 -23.89 20.10
N GLY A 550 17.61 -23.45 20.98
CA GLY A 550 16.44 -22.65 20.57
C GLY A 550 16.76 -21.38 19.78
N TYR A 551 17.96 -20.79 19.97
CA TYR A 551 18.37 -19.59 19.20
C TYR A 551 18.90 -19.89 17.81
N GLN A 552 18.98 -21.16 17.41
CA GLN A 552 19.51 -21.59 16.12
C GLN A 552 18.37 -21.99 15.21
N TYR A 553 18.37 -21.48 13.98
CA TYR A 553 17.37 -21.78 12.96
C TYR A 553 18.03 -21.96 11.60
N ILE A 554 17.65 -23.00 10.88
CA ILE A 554 18.06 -23.20 9.50
C ILE A 554 16.89 -22.75 8.60
N ASN A 555 17.12 -21.68 7.86
CA ASN A 555 16.22 -21.30 6.78
C ASN A 555 16.45 -22.25 5.60
N GLU A 556 15.40 -22.79 5.00
CA GLU A 556 15.47 -23.84 3.95
C GLU A 556 14.60 -23.46 2.74
N ASN A 557 14.91 -24.05 1.59
CA ASN A 557 14.13 -23.91 0.34
C ASN A 557 14.01 -22.46 -0.15
N PHE A 558 15.02 -21.62 0.06
CA PHE A 558 15.02 -20.25 -0.43
C PHE A 558 15.26 -20.24 -1.93
N MET A 559 14.34 -19.62 -2.71
CA MET A 559 14.40 -19.50 -4.17
C MET A 559 14.69 -20.84 -4.88
N ASP A 560 14.28 -21.96 -4.27
CA ASP A 560 14.57 -23.29 -4.80
C ASP A 560 13.92 -23.48 -6.17
N GLY A 561 14.72 -23.90 -7.14
CA GLY A 561 14.29 -24.02 -8.53
C GLY A 561 14.21 -22.71 -9.32
N HIS A 562 14.35 -21.53 -8.67
CA HIS A 562 14.26 -20.21 -9.31
C HIS A 562 15.62 -19.51 -9.48
N ALA A 563 16.61 -19.83 -8.65
CA ALA A 563 17.90 -19.17 -8.65
C ALA A 563 19.07 -20.12 -8.37
N ASP A 564 20.27 -19.79 -8.90
CA ASP A 564 21.53 -20.51 -8.67
C ASP A 564 22.27 -19.87 -7.47
N MET A 565 21.86 -20.26 -6.26
CA MET A 565 22.44 -19.77 -5.00
C MET A 565 22.19 -20.78 -3.87
N PRO A 566 22.87 -20.64 -2.70
CA PRO A 566 22.54 -21.47 -1.53
C PRO A 566 21.07 -21.29 -1.15
N THR A 567 20.36 -22.40 -1.08
CA THR A 567 18.94 -22.44 -0.72
C THR A 567 18.69 -22.48 0.78
N SER A 568 19.76 -22.58 1.59
CA SER A 568 19.65 -22.75 3.04
C SER A 568 20.80 -22.10 3.77
N TRP A 569 20.51 -21.51 4.93
CA TRP A 569 21.51 -20.93 5.83
C TRP A 569 21.08 -20.94 7.28
N MET A 570 22.06 -20.91 8.20
CA MET A 570 21.85 -20.74 9.63
C MET A 570 21.59 -19.27 9.95
N THR A 571 20.59 -18.99 10.75
CA THR A 571 20.33 -17.65 11.30
C THR A 571 19.94 -17.73 12.78
N ALA A 572 19.86 -16.61 13.46
CA ALA A 572 19.18 -16.52 14.74
C ALA A 572 17.70 -16.90 14.56
N ASN A 573 17.12 -17.59 15.52
CA ASN A 573 15.75 -18.09 15.44
C ASN A 573 14.76 -16.99 15.85
N GLY A 574 14.21 -16.26 14.89
CA GLY A 574 13.19 -15.24 15.11
C GLY A 574 11.94 -15.77 15.83
N TYR A 575 11.53 -17.00 15.52
CA TYR A 575 10.38 -17.65 16.18
C TYR A 575 10.62 -17.91 17.67
N TYR A 576 11.80 -18.42 18.03
CA TYR A 576 12.17 -18.62 19.43
C TYR A 576 12.32 -17.28 20.15
N ILE A 577 12.95 -16.30 19.50
CA ILE A 577 13.13 -14.94 20.02
C ILE A 577 11.78 -14.29 20.32
N HIS A 578 10.77 -14.48 19.47
CA HIS A 578 9.42 -13.97 19.67
C HIS A 578 8.84 -14.40 21.03
N ASP A 579 8.95 -15.67 21.35
CA ASP A 579 8.43 -16.22 22.60
C ASP A 579 9.32 -15.97 23.82
N HIS A 580 10.63 -15.63 23.61
CA HIS A 580 11.65 -15.54 24.65
C HIS A 580 12.38 -14.18 24.68
N ARG A 581 11.63 -13.07 24.36
CA ARG A 581 12.21 -11.72 24.24
C ARG A 581 13.00 -11.29 25.47
N ASP A 582 12.47 -11.54 26.67
CA ASP A 582 13.14 -11.15 27.92
C ASP A 582 14.36 -12.01 28.21
N GLU A 583 14.38 -13.28 27.79
CA GLU A 583 15.57 -14.12 27.87
C GLU A 583 16.68 -13.62 26.97
N LEU A 584 16.31 -13.21 25.72
CA LEU A 584 17.26 -12.59 24.80
C LEU A 584 17.80 -11.26 25.36
N ARG A 585 16.94 -10.37 25.88
CA ARG A 585 17.37 -9.13 26.55
C ARG A 585 18.35 -9.41 27.68
N ALA A 586 18.09 -10.41 28.51
CA ALA A 586 18.96 -10.77 29.61
C ALA A 586 20.35 -11.25 29.14
N LEU A 587 20.45 -11.94 27.97
CA LEU A 587 21.74 -12.33 27.40
C LEU A 587 22.58 -11.09 27.05
N TYR A 588 21.95 -10.01 26.61
CA TYR A 588 22.61 -8.74 26.27
C TYR A 588 22.72 -7.78 27.47
N GLY A 589 22.33 -8.22 28.66
CA GLY A 589 22.37 -7.38 29.88
C GLY A 589 21.30 -6.28 29.91
N GLN A 590 20.27 -6.39 29.08
CA GLN A 590 19.15 -5.46 29.01
C GLN A 590 18.08 -5.82 30.05
N PRO A 591 17.31 -4.82 30.53
CA PRO A 591 16.14 -5.09 31.42
C PRO A 591 15.05 -5.85 30.67
N ALA A 592 14.25 -6.60 31.43
CA ALA A 592 13.04 -7.22 30.92
C ALA A 592 11.97 -6.16 30.54
N GLY A 593 11.10 -6.51 29.60
CA GLY A 593 10.01 -5.68 29.14
C GLY A 593 10.37 -4.85 27.90
N ASP A 594 9.34 -4.44 27.17
CA ASP A 594 9.49 -3.68 25.93
C ASP A 594 10.00 -2.25 26.19
N PRO A 595 10.68 -1.63 25.21
CA PRO A 595 11.13 -0.24 25.29
C PRO A 595 9.98 0.72 25.63
N THR A 596 10.27 1.69 26.49
CA THR A 596 9.28 2.70 26.90
C THR A 596 8.95 3.65 25.74
N LEU A 597 7.66 3.79 25.42
CA LEU A 597 7.16 4.71 24.41
C LEU A 597 7.15 6.15 24.93
N ILE A 598 7.49 7.07 24.04
CA ILE A 598 7.44 8.52 24.24
C ILE A 598 6.62 9.10 23.09
N LYS A 599 5.69 10.00 23.39
CA LYS A 599 4.87 10.67 22.38
C LYS A 599 5.74 11.55 21.50
N VAL A 600 5.80 11.23 20.20
CA VAL A 600 6.57 11.98 19.18
C VAL A 600 5.78 13.14 18.66
N PHE A 601 4.51 12.90 18.33
CA PHE A 601 3.57 13.96 17.99
C PHE A 601 2.17 13.73 18.56
N ASP A 602 1.44 14.82 18.70
CA ASP A 602 0.03 14.90 19.04
C ASP A 602 -0.60 15.99 18.20
N VAL A 603 -1.53 15.66 17.33
CA VAL A 603 -2.16 16.58 16.38
C VAL A 603 -3.66 16.55 16.57
N SER A 604 -4.27 17.75 16.64
CA SER A 604 -5.71 17.95 16.60
C SER A 604 -6.07 18.73 15.35
N GLU A 605 -6.97 18.20 14.54
CA GLU A 605 -7.44 18.79 13.29
C GLU A 605 -8.95 18.96 13.33
N LYS A 606 -9.44 20.18 13.16
CA LYS A 606 -10.87 20.51 13.10
C LYS A 606 -11.22 20.95 11.69
N THR A 607 -12.19 20.30 11.09
CA THR A 607 -12.65 20.61 9.73
C THR A 607 -14.12 21.04 9.74
N LEU A 608 -14.42 22.18 9.15
CA LEU A 608 -15.75 22.64 8.82
C LEU A 608 -15.93 22.62 7.31
N GLY A 609 -16.82 21.79 6.80
CA GLY A 609 -17.21 21.75 5.41
C GLY A 609 -18.65 22.20 5.21
N MET A 610 -18.91 23.02 4.20
CA MET A 610 -20.26 23.40 3.80
C MET A 610 -20.39 23.30 2.29
N TYR A 611 -21.53 22.87 1.78
CA TYR A 611 -21.75 22.83 0.36
C TYR A 611 -23.17 23.28 -0.03
N VAL A 612 -23.28 23.73 -1.27
CA VAL A 612 -24.53 23.92 -1.99
C VAL A 612 -24.36 23.40 -3.41
N GLN A 613 -25.35 22.67 -3.91
CA GLN A 613 -25.35 22.03 -5.21
C GLN A 613 -26.74 22.07 -5.79
N ALA A 614 -26.87 22.35 -7.08
CA ALA A 614 -28.13 22.34 -7.80
C ALA A 614 -28.05 21.37 -8.98
N ASP A 615 -29.13 20.62 -9.16
CA ASP A 615 -29.40 19.80 -10.30
C ASP A 615 -30.43 20.49 -11.20
N ALA A 616 -30.21 20.50 -12.52
CA ALA A 616 -31.09 21.16 -13.46
C ALA A 616 -31.18 20.36 -14.77
N ASP A 617 -32.41 20.24 -15.30
CA ASP A 617 -32.71 19.53 -16.52
C ASP A 617 -33.21 20.51 -17.60
N PHE A 618 -32.52 20.53 -18.74
CA PHE A 618 -32.90 21.33 -19.90
C PHE A 618 -33.48 20.44 -21.00
N GLY A 619 -34.79 20.18 -20.88
CA GLY A 619 -35.49 19.17 -21.66
C GLY A 619 -35.10 17.76 -21.16
N GLU A 620 -35.30 16.76 -22.03
CA GLU A 620 -35.09 15.35 -21.69
C GLU A 620 -33.64 14.89 -21.86
N LYS A 621 -32.74 15.73 -22.38
CA LYS A 621 -31.43 15.31 -22.84
C LYS A 621 -30.23 15.97 -22.16
N PHE A 622 -30.40 17.13 -21.59
CA PHE A 622 -29.30 17.88 -21.05
C PHE A 622 -29.46 18.12 -19.56
N HIS A 623 -28.59 17.52 -18.79
CA HIS A 623 -28.60 17.54 -17.34
C HIS A 623 -27.35 18.24 -16.81
N VAL A 624 -27.52 19.08 -15.82
CA VAL A 624 -26.45 19.86 -15.20
C VAL A 624 -26.49 19.64 -13.71
N ASN A 625 -25.37 19.25 -13.13
CA ASN A 625 -25.13 19.27 -11.70
C ASN A 625 -24.01 20.30 -11.45
N ALA A 626 -24.24 21.29 -10.61
CA ALA A 626 -23.26 22.32 -10.30
C ALA A 626 -23.30 22.70 -8.84
N GLY A 627 -22.14 22.82 -8.22
CA GLY A 627 -22.06 23.16 -6.82
C GLY A 627 -20.72 23.73 -6.41
N VAL A 628 -20.63 24.16 -5.17
CA VAL A 628 -19.41 24.61 -4.52
C VAL A 628 -19.38 24.09 -3.09
N ARG A 629 -18.21 23.63 -2.68
CA ARG A 629 -17.91 23.25 -1.31
C ARG A 629 -16.90 24.25 -0.71
N TYR A 630 -17.21 24.80 0.44
CA TYR A 630 -16.28 25.55 1.27
C TYR A 630 -15.73 24.63 2.36
N VAL A 631 -14.43 24.69 2.60
CA VAL A 631 -13.74 23.93 3.64
C VAL A 631 -12.82 24.85 4.42
N SER A 632 -12.92 24.79 5.74
CA SER A 632 -12.00 25.43 6.68
C SER A 632 -11.41 24.35 7.60
N VAL A 633 -10.08 24.32 7.70
CA VAL A 633 -9.34 23.32 8.48
C VAL A 633 -8.37 24.05 9.41
N ASP A 634 -8.51 23.80 10.71
CA ASP A 634 -7.57 24.27 11.73
C ASP A 634 -6.82 23.07 12.29
N THR A 635 -5.49 23.11 12.25
CA THR A 635 -4.60 22.04 12.74
C THR A 635 -3.69 22.58 13.84
N ASP A 636 -3.80 22.01 15.04
CA ASP A 636 -2.91 22.27 16.18
C ASP A 636 -1.95 21.08 16.34
N MET A 637 -0.65 21.34 16.42
CA MET A 637 0.40 20.32 16.42
C MET A 637 1.31 20.47 17.62
N ALA A 638 1.66 19.37 18.26
CA ALA A 638 2.64 19.27 19.34
C ALA A 638 3.65 18.15 19.04
N PHE A 639 4.93 18.44 19.19
CA PHE A 639 6.03 17.54 18.83
C PHE A 639 7.04 17.39 19.96
N THR A 640 7.63 16.19 20.08
CA THR A 640 8.77 15.94 20.97
C THR A 640 9.90 15.33 20.16
N ASP A 641 11.04 15.99 20.11
CA ASP A 641 12.27 15.45 19.52
C ASP A 641 12.83 14.35 20.43
N LEU A 642 12.89 13.12 19.95
CA LEU A 642 13.37 11.96 20.74
C LEU A 642 14.86 12.03 21.05
N THR A 643 15.65 12.71 20.23
CA THR A 643 17.11 12.85 20.40
C THR A 643 17.43 13.92 21.45
N THR A 644 16.83 15.10 21.31
CA THR A 644 17.10 16.27 22.16
C THR A 644 16.15 16.38 23.36
N ASN A 645 15.01 15.69 23.30
CA ASN A 645 13.89 15.81 24.24
C ASN A 645 13.29 17.22 24.30
N GLN A 646 13.39 17.97 23.20
CA GLN A 646 12.76 19.27 23.08
C GLN A 646 11.31 19.14 22.66
N PHE A 647 10.45 19.91 23.29
CA PHE A 647 9.04 20.02 22.94
C PHE A 647 8.81 21.28 22.11
N SER A 648 8.01 21.16 21.04
CA SER A 648 7.59 22.28 20.18
C SER A 648 6.11 22.18 19.85
N THR A 649 5.51 23.30 19.51
CA THR A 649 4.12 23.38 19.03
C THR A 649 4.06 24.23 17.78
N ASP A 650 3.15 23.90 16.88
CA ASP A 650 2.87 24.66 15.67
C ASP A 650 1.39 24.60 15.36
N SER A 651 0.90 25.46 14.45
CA SER A 651 -0.49 25.45 13.99
C SER A 651 -0.57 25.90 12.53
N ALA A 652 -1.51 25.32 11.79
CA ALA A 652 -1.79 25.66 10.41
C ALA A 652 -3.29 25.81 10.18
N SER A 653 -3.69 26.67 9.26
CA SER A 653 -5.08 26.79 8.82
C SER A 653 -5.17 26.83 7.31
N VAL A 654 -6.24 26.24 6.76
CA VAL A 654 -6.52 26.20 5.32
C VAL A 654 -7.99 26.52 5.09
N ASP A 655 -8.25 27.48 4.21
CA ASP A 655 -9.59 27.87 3.78
C ASP A 655 -9.70 27.77 2.27
N GLU A 656 -10.64 26.95 1.75
CA GLU A 656 -10.76 26.66 0.33
C GLU A 656 -12.20 26.66 -0.18
N PHE A 657 -12.38 27.10 -1.43
CA PHE A 657 -13.60 26.92 -2.19
C PHE A 657 -13.35 25.98 -3.36
N LEU A 658 -14.07 24.89 -3.38
CA LEU A 658 -13.89 23.80 -4.34
C LEU A 658 -15.16 23.70 -5.22
N PRO A 659 -15.16 24.32 -6.40
CA PRO A 659 -16.28 24.22 -7.34
C PRO A 659 -16.31 22.86 -8.02
N SER A 660 -17.52 22.43 -8.40
CA SER A 660 -17.73 21.25 -9.24
C SER A 660 -18.87 21.46 -10.22
N VAL A 661 -18.72 20.95 -11.44
CA VAL A 661 -19.75 20.98 -12.47
C VAL A 661 -19.72 19.67 -13.26
N THR A 662 -20.85 18.99 -13.36
CA THR A 662 -21.07 17.88 -14.26
C THR A 662 -22.13 18.23 -15.29
N LEU A 663 -21.80 18.08 -16.56
CA LEU A 663 -22.72 18.21 -17.68
C LEU A 663 -22.96 16.82 -18.28
N ARG A 664 -24.20 16.36 -18.35
CA ARG A 664 -24.57 15.12 -19.02
C ARG A 664 -25.46 15.43 -20.20
N TYR A 665 -25.14 14.84 -21.34
CA TYR A 665 -25.94 14.96 -22.57
C TYR A 665 -26.32 13.57 -23.08
N ASP A 666 -27.59 13.23 -22.99
CA ASP A 666 -28.18 11.98 -23.49
C ASP A 666 -28.45 12.14 -25.01
N ILE A 667 -27.46 11.72 -25.82
CA ILE A 667 -27.53 11.81 -27.28
C ILE A 667 -28.66 10.94 -27.79
N THR A 668 -28.74 9.71 -27.30
CA THR A 668 -29.86 8.75 -27.43
C THR A 668 -30.09 8.09 -26.08
N ASP A 669 -31.12 7.25 -25.93
CA ASP A 669 -31.38 6.46 -24.70
C ASP A 669 -30.24 5.51 -24.33
N GLU A 670 -29.39 5.14 -25.32
CA GLU A 670 -28.26 4.23 -25.14
C GLU A 670 -26.90 4.94 -25.12
N LEU A 671 -26.80 6.14 -25.73
CA LEU A 671 -25.54 6.86 -25.92
C LEU A 671 -25.56 8.19 -25.17
N ARG A 672 -24.62 8.39 -24.26
CA ARG A 672 -24.47 9.64 -23.52
C ARG A 672 -23.04 10.14 -23.48
N ALA A 673 -22.90 11.46 -23.34
CA ALA A 673 -21.66 12.13 -23.06
C ALA A 673 -21.73 12.82 -21.69
N ARG A 674 -20.64 12.79 -20.95
CA ARG A 674 -20.49 13.54 -19.69
C ARG A 674 -19.22 14.38 -19.74
N PHE A 675 -19.30 15.59 -19.23
CA PHE A 675 -18.15 16.42 -18.93
C PHE A 675 -18.19 16.75 -17.43
N ASN A 676 -17.09 16.57 -16.75
CA ASN A 676 -16.94 16.96 -15.36
C ASN A 676 -15.73 17.88 -15.18
N TYR A 677 -15.94 18.94 -14.42
CA TYR A 677 -14.91 19.76 -13.80
C TYR A 677 -15.10 19.74 -12.30
N GLY A 678 -14.00 19.55 -11.55
CA GLY A 678 -14.05 19.60 -10.10
C GLY A 678 -12.68 19.85 -9.48
N GLU A 679 -12.65 20.51 -8.34
CA GLU A 679 -11.44 20.76 -7.58
C GLU A 679 -11.42 19.89 -6.33
N THR A 680 -10.23 19.38 -6.01
CA THR A 680 -9.98 18.53 -4.83
C THR A 680 -8.68 18.94 -4.18
N LEU A 681 -8.50 18.57 -2.91
CA LEU A 681 -7.28 18.81 -2.18
C LEU A 681 -6.74 17.56 -1.50
N ARG A 682 -5.43 17.57 -1.20
CA ARG A 682 -4.76 16.62 -0.34
C ARG A 682 -4.05 17.34 0.77
N ARG A 683 -4.40 17.04 2.00
CA ARG A 683 -3.66 17.50 3.18
C ARG A 683 -2.43 16.62 3.42
N PRO A 684 -1.29 17.17 3.87
CA PRO A 684 -0.13 16.37 4.27
C PRO A 684 -0.49 15.34 5.33
N ASP A 685 0.17 14.20 5.32
CA ASP A 685 0.02 13.23 6.39
C ASP A 685 0.58 13.77 7.69
N PHE A 686 -0.01 13.39 8.84
CA PHE A 686 0.42 13.92 10.14
C PHE A 686 1.88 13.62 10.46
N THR A 687 2.40 12.47 10.00
CA THR A 687 3.82 12.12 10.12
C THR A 687 4.72 13.04 9.29
N GLN A 688 4.23 13.50 8.14
CA GLN A 688 4.97 14.42 7.26
C GLN A 688 5.12 15.83 7.85
N LEU A 689 4.24 16.21 8.76
CA LEU A 689 4.28 17.54 9.42
C LEU A 689 5.25 17.57 10.61
N SER A 690 5.82 16.43 11.05
CA SER A 690 6.74 16.41 12.19
C SER A 690 8.07 17.12 11.85
N PRO A 691 8.52 18.07 12.66
CA PRO A 691 9.83 18.71 12.45
C PRO A 691 11.01 17.80 12.83
N ASN A 692 10.74 16.62 13.37
CA ASN A 692 11.75 15.72 13.93
C ASN A 692 12.39 14.86 12.85
N PHE A 693 13.65 14.50 13.09
CA PHE A 693 14.41 13.57 12.27
C PHE A 693 14.60 12.23 12.98
N ALA A 694 14.32 11.16 12.28
CA ALA A 694 14.77 9.82 12.65
C ALA A 694 16.16 9.61 12.03
N LEU A 695 17.21 9.72 12.85
CA LEU A 695 18.60 9.67 12.39
C LEU A 695 19.21 8.29 12.63
N THR A 696 20.00 7.85 11.68
CA THR A 696 20.85 6.64 11.76
C THR A 696 22.29 7.08 11.67
N ASP A 697 23.12 6.57 12.56
CA ASP A 697 24.54 6.86 12.63
C ASP A 697 25.28 6.44 11.35
N ASP A 698 26.50 6.94 11.18
CA ASP A 698 27.41 6.50 10.10
C ASP A 698 27.91 5.08 10.36
N LEU A 699 27.06 4.09 10.07
CA LEU A 699 27.37 2.66 10.25
C LEU A 699 28.36 2.11 9.21
N THR A 700 28.65 2.89 8.19
CA THR A 700 29.46 2.46 7.03
C THR A 700 30.75 3.25 6.85
N ASN A 701 31.10 4.13 7.79
CA ASN A 701 32.29 4.99 7.74
C ASN A 701 32.39 5.80 6.44
N VAL A 702 31.27 6.31 5.94
CA VAL A 702 31.23 7.15 4.74
C VAL A 702 31.31 8.64 5.05
N GLY A 703 31.38 9.00 6.34
CA GLY A 703 31.51 10.37 6.83
C GLY A 703 30.18 11.11 7.04
N TYR A 704 29.05 10.42 6.94
CA TYR A 704 27.73 10.93 7.25
C TYR A 704 26.79 9.80 7.66
N GLY A 705 25.81 10.12 8.50
CA GLY A 705 24.67 9.26 8.78
C GLY A 705 23.54 9.47 7.77
N THR A 706 22.48 8.74 7.94
CA THR A 706 21.24 8.88 7.15
C THR A 706 20.08 9.29 8.04
N GLY A 707 18.99 9.74 7.42
CA GLY A 707 17.81 10.08 8.20
C GLY A 707 16.58 10.32 7.36
N THR A 708 15.45 10.29 8.03
CA THR A 708 14.17 10.72 7.49
C THR A 708 13.56 11.74 8.44
N GLY A 709 12.81 12.69 7.90
CA GLY A 709 12.12 13.70 8.70
C GLY A 709 10.88 14.17 8.01
N GLY A 710 10.05 14.89 8.74
CA GLY A 710 8.91 15.61 8.18
C GLY A 710 9.26 17.09 7.94
N ASN A 711 8.23 17.84 7.60
CA ASN A 711 8.31 19.28 7.30
C ASN A 711 7.01 19.95 7.76
N PRO A 712 7.02 20.75 8.82
CA PRO A 712 5.82 21.43 9.32
C PRO A 712 5.29 22.52 8.38
N ASP A 713 6.11 23.00 7.44
CA ASP A 713 5.75 24.04 6.48
C ASP A 713 5.01 23.49 5.24
N LEU A 714 4.61 22.20 5.25
CA LEU A 714 3.89 21.61 4.13
C LEU A 714 2.49 22.20 3.99
N GLU A 715 2.18 22.62 2.78
CA GLU A 715 0.86 23.08 2.36
C GLU A 715 0.04 21.95 1.74
N ALA A 716 -1.29 22.12 1.69
CA ALA A 716 -2.16 21.20 1.00
C ALA A 716 -1.94 21.25 -0.52
N ALA A 717 -1.79 20.08 -1.15
CA ALA A 717 -1.80 20.00 -2.60
C ALA A 717 -3.23 20.14 -3.13
N LYS A 718 -3.41 20.81 -4.29
CA LYS A 718 -4.69 21.02 -4.96
C LYS A 718 -4.67 20.42 -6.34
N SER A 719 -5.82 19.95 -6.81
CA SER A 719 -5.98 19.42 -8.16
C SER A 719 -7.21 20.01 -8.83
N GLN A 720 -7.02 20.50 -10.04
CA GLN A 720 -8.09 20.82 -10.98
C GLN A 720 -8.29 19.63 -11.92
N ASN A 721 -9.50 19.08 -11.89
CA ASN A 721 -9.82 17.82 -12.52
C ASN A 721 -10.79 18.04 -13.69
N TYR A 722 -10.43 17.55 -14.88
CA TYR A 722 -11.23 17.62 -16.09
C TYR A 722 -11.45 16.20 -16.61
N ASP A 723 -12.72 15.82 -16.85
CA ASP A 723 -13.10 14.53 -17.39
C ASP A 723 -14.12 14.70 -18.53
N LEU A 724 -13.91 13.98 -19.62
CA LEU A 724 -14.86 13.88 -20.74
C LEU A 724 -15.09 12.40 -21.03
N THR A 725 -16.31 11.93 -20.82
CA THR A 725 -16.68 10.52 -20.98
C THR A 725 -17.74 10.38 -22.07
N LEU A 726 -17.60 9.34 -22.90
CA LEU A 726 -18.62 8.87 -23.84
C LEU A 726 -18.97 7.43 -23.47
N GLU A 727 -20.27 7.15 -23.26
CA GLU A 727 -20.78 5.87 -22.80
C GLU A 727 -21.89 5.38 -23.73
N TRP A 728 -21.74 4.14 -24.24
CA TRP A 728 -22.73 3.49 -25.09
C TRP A 728 -23.20 2.19 -24.46
N TYR A 729 -24.44 2.21 -23.97
CA TYR A 729 -25.15 1.09 -23.32
C TYR A 729 -26.03 0.39 -24.37
N PHE A 730 -25.43 -0.45 -25.23
CA PHE A 730 -26.11 -1.06 -26.38
C PHE A 730 -26.96 -2.27 -26.02
N SER A 731 -26.84 -2.80 -24.78
CA SER A 731 -27.75 -3.82 -24.23
C SER A 731 -27.78 -3.73 -22.71
N GLN A 732 -28.65 -4.49 -22.06
CA GLN A 732 -28.72 -4.54 -20.59
C GLN A 732 -27.43 -5.02 -19.96
N ASP A 733 -26.73 -5.97 -20.62
CA ASP A 733 -25.47 -6.55 -20.15
C ASP A 733 -24.27 -6.11 -20.99
N GLY A 734 -24.42 -5.04 -21.80
CA GLY A 734 -23.40 -4.61 -22.75
C GLY A 734 -23.18 -3.10 -22.77
N ALA A 735 -21.94 -2.69 -22.57
CA ALA A 735 -21.52 -1.30 -22.70
C ALA A 735 -20.09 -1.18 -23.19
N ILE A 736 -19.83 -0.08 -23.87
CA ILE A 736 -18.50 0.44 -24.19
C ILE A 736 -18.46 1.87 -23.66
N TYR A 737 -17.41 2.21 -22.95
CA TYR A 737 -17.22 3.58 -22.47
C TYR A 737 -15.76 4.00 -22.56
N GLY A 738 -15.55 5.28 -22.84
CA GLY A 738 -14.23 5.89 -22.92
C GLY A 738 -14.21 7.24 -22.21
N THR A 739 -13.16 7.48 -21.43
CA THR A 739 -12.95 8.71 -20.67
C THR A 739 -11.61 9.31 -21.03
N LEU A 740 -11.59 10.58 -21.43
CA LEU A 740 -10.41 11.43 -21.47
C LEU A 740 -10.35 12.23 -20.18
N PHE A 741 -9.18 12.31 -19.56
CA PHE A 741 -9.04 13.05 -18.31
C PHE A 741 -7.73 13.80 -18.22
N ARG A 742 -7.74 14.86 -17.40
CA ARG A 742 -6.57 15.66 -17.04
C ARG A 742 -6.69 16.13 -15.58
N ARG A 743 -5.58 16.08 -14.89
CA ARG A 743 -5.38 16.59 -13.53
C ARG A 743 -4.22 17.58 -13.57
N ASP A 744 -4.47 18.83 -13.22
CA ASP A 744 -3.45 19.85 -13.00
C ASP A 744 -3.30 20.00 -11.48
N ILE A 745 -2.11 19.68 -10.95
CA ILE A 745 -1.86 19.56 -9.51
C ILE A 745 -0.85 20.61 -9.10
N GLU A 746 -1.21 21.43 -8.12
CA GLU A 746 -0.34 22.42 -7.51
C GLU A 746 0.13 21.92 -6.13
N GLY A 747 1.39 22.16 -5.78
CA GLY A 747 1.93 21.86 -4.45
C GLY A 747 2.06 20.36 -4.14
N LEU A 748 2.28 19.51 -5.14
CA LEU A 748 2.46 18.07 -4.94
C LEU A 748 3.59 17.80 -3.94
N VAL A 749 3.33 16.99 -2.92
CA VAL A 749 4.34 16.63 -1.92
C VAL A 749 5.24 15.53 -2.46
N VAL A 750 6.52 15.83 -2.57
CA VAL A 750 7.56 14.89 -3.05
C VAL A 750 8.68 14.73 -2.02
N PRO A 751 9.37 13.58 -2.00
CA PRO A 751 10.53 13.41 -1.14
C PRO A 751 11.72 14.20 -1.71
N LEU A 752 12.33 15.04 -0.88
CA LEU A 752 13.59 15.71 -1.15
C LEU A 752 14.69 15.11 -0.28
N THR A 753 15.72 14.56 -0.91
CA THR A 753 16.90 14.07 -0.19
C THR A 753 18.03 15.09 -0.28
N ARG A 754 18.56 15.48 0.88
CA ARG A 754 19.66 16.47 0.96
C ARG A 754 20.58 16.21 2.13
N ARG A 755 21.82 16.73 2.03
CA ARG A 755 22.75 16.72 3.15
C ARG A 755 22.46 17.90 4.08
N ILE A 756 22.36 17.61 5.38
CA ILE A 756 22.22 18.62 6.42
C ILE A 756 23.16 18.33 7.59
N THR A 757 23.53 19.37 8.31
CA THR A 757 24.30 19.24 9.56
C THR A 757 23.35 19.47 10.74
N ILE A 758 23.22 18.44 11.59
CA ILE A 758 22.39 18.49 12.82
C ILE A 758 23.35 18.30 14.00
N PRO A 759 23.64 19.36 14.76
CA PRO A 759 24.55 19.27 15.89
C PRO A 759 23.91 18.60 17.10
N ASN A 760 24.73 18.04 17.98
CA ASN A 760 24.35 17.51 19.30
C ASN A 760 23.37 16.31 19.26
N THR A 761 23.41 15.50 18.23
CA THR A 761 22.56 14.30 18.09
C THR A 761 22.94 13.17 19.04
N GLY A 762 24.15 13.19 19.60
CA GLY A 762 24.70 12.07 20.38
C GLY A 762 25.25 10.92 19.53
N LEU A 763 25.18 11.06 18.19
CA LEU A 763 25.70 10.10 17.22
C LEU A 763 27.18 10.41 16.88
N SER A 764 27.83 9.51 16.14
CA SER A 764 29.26 9.63 15.77
C SER A 764 29.52 10.77 14.77
N THR A 765 28.50 11.15 14.01
CA THR A 765 28.55 12.27 13.04
C THR A 765 27.49 13.32 13.32
N ASN A 766 27.73 14.54 12.84
CA ASN A 766 26.73 15.62 12.78
C ASN A 766 26.19 15.84 11.36
N ASP A 767 26.77 15.19 10.37
CA ASP A 767 26.38 15.31 8.97
C ASP A 767 25.47 14.14 8.59
N PHE A 768 24.35 14.44 7.99
CA PHE A 768 23.35 13.44 7.61
C PHE A 768 22.84 13.70 6.20
N VAL A 769 22.61 12.63 5.46
CA VAL A 769 21.80 12.63 4.25
C VAL A 769 20.36 12.28 4.65
N VAL A 770 19.49 13.26 4.60
CA VAL A 770 18.09 13.12 5.06
C VAL A 770 17.12 13.27 3.92
N THR A 771 16.05 12.47 4.00
CA THR A 771 14.89 12.59 3.11
C THR A 771 13.75 13.25 3.86
N GLN A 772 13.23 14.34 3.31
CA GLN A 772 12.11 15.12 3.84
C GLN A 772 11.05 15.34 2.76
N PRO A 773 9.76 15.38 3.11
CA PRO A 773 8.72 15.83 2.19
C PRO A 773 8.80 17.35 1.97
N VAL A 774 8.63 17.77 0.73
CA VAL A 774 8.52 19.20 0.35
C VAL A 774 7.40 19.35 -0.67
N ASN A 775 6.76 20.50 -0.71
CA ASN A 775 5.88 20.82 -1.82
C ASN A 775 6.74 21.07 -3.07
N ALA A 776 6.53 20.25 -4.08
CA ALA A 776 7.12 20.44 -5.38
C ALA A 776 6.38 21.55 -6.14
N SER A 777 6.94 21.94 -7.27
CA SER A 777 6.19 22.68 -8.25
C SER A 777 5.12 21.78 -8.89
N ASP A 778 4.37 22.32 -9.84
CA ASP A 778 3.18 21.73 -10.43
C ASP A 778 3.41 20.33 -11.02
N GLY A 779 2.42 19.47 -10.88
CA GLY A 779 2.32 18.16 -11.52
C GLY A 779 1.17 18.11 -12.52
N VAL A 780 1.35 17.35 -13.60
CA VAL A 780 0.29 17.11 -14.59
C VAL A 780 0.13 15.62 -14.80
N LEU A 781 -1.12 15.16 -14.73
CA LEU A 781 -1.49 13.80 -15.09
C LEU A 781 -2.63 13.85 -16.09
N LYS A 782 -2.47 13.21 -17.23
CA LYS A 782 -3.51 13.11 -18.27
C LYS A 782 -3.54 11.72 -18.84
N GLY A 783 -4.64 11.37 -19.48
CA GLY A 783 -4.74 10.06 -20.09
C GLY A 783 -6.12 9.75 -20.62
N PHE A 784 -6.28 8.49 -21.02
CA PHE A 784 -7.57 7.98 -21.40
C PHE A 784 -7.81 6.57 -20.85
N GLU A 785 -9.07 6.28 -20.59
CA GLU A 785 -9.56 4.96 -20.17
C GLU A 785 -10.55 4.47 -21.24
N LEU A 786 -10.50 3.19 -21.53
CA LEU A 786 -11.48 2.48 -22.34
C LEU A 786 -11.97 1.28 -21.54
N GLY A 787 -13.27 1.10 -21.40
CA GLY A 787 -13.89 -0.07 -20.78
C GLY A 787 -14.91 -0.72 -21.69
N PHE A 788 -15.00 -2.03 -21.58
CA PHE A 788 -15.90 -2.86 -22.37
C PHE A 788 -16.44 -4.00 -21.52
N GLN A 789 -17.75 -4.23 -21.63
CA GLN A 789 -18.43 -5.38 -21.05
C GLN A 789 -19.53 -5.83 -22.01
N TYR A 790 -19.63 -7.15 -22.23
CA TYR A 790 -20.70 -7.71 -23.05
C TYR A 790 -20.95 -9.19 -22.78
N PHE A 791 -22.21 -9.52 -22.58
CA PHE A 791 -22.71 -10.89 -22.57
C PHE A 791 -23.60 -11.10 -23.81
N PRO A 792 -23.08 -11.72 -24.87
CA PRO A 792 -23.83 -11.93 -26.10
C PRO A 792 -24.97 -12.91 -25.89
N GLU A 793 -26.10 -12.66 -26.56
CA GLU A 793 -27.25 -13.58 -26.58
C GLU A 793 -26.95 -14.81 -27.46
N LEU A 794 -26.20 -15.76 -26.90
CA LEU A 794 -25.90 -17.03 -27.54
C LEU A 794 -26.86 -18.13 -27.08
N SER A 795 -26.93 -19.24 -27.80
CA SER A 795 -27.82 -20.36 -27.49
C SER A 795 -27.10 -21.57 -26.91
N GLY A 796 -27.82 -22.37 -26.13
CA GLY A 796 -27.30 -23.60 -25.55
C GLY A 796 -26.20 -23.34 -24.51
N ILE A 797 -25.16 -24.14 -24.50
CA ILE A 797 -24.06 -24.06 -23.54
C ILE A 797 -23.24 -22.76 -23.68
N PHE A 798 -23.39 -22.02 -24.77
CA PHE A 798 -22.66 -20.76 -24.99
C PHE A 798 -23.42 -19.52 -24.48
N SER A 799 -24.68 -19.68 -24.00
CA SER A 799 -25.53 -18.56 -23.56
C SER A 799 -25.00 -17.79 -22.36
N GLY A 800 -24.05 -18.34 -21.63
CA GLY A 800 -23.48 -17.71 -20.42
C GLY A 800 -22.12 -17.05 -20.63
N ILE A 801 -21.59 -16.99 -21.85
CA ILE A 801 -20.27 -16.39 -22.10
C ILE A 801 -20.36 -14.87 -22.00
N GLY A 802 -19.43 -14.28 -21.24
CA GLY A 802 -19.23 -12.84 -21.12
C GLY A 802 -17.77 -12.46 -21.35
N ILE A 803 -17.54 -11.30 -21.93
CA ILE A 803 -16.22 -10.74 -22.18
C ILE A 803 -16.16 -9.35 -21.54
N LEU A 804 -15.13 -9.12 -20.74
CA LEU A 804 -14.88 -7.85 -20.09
C LEU A 804 -13.44 -7.43 -20.38
N GLY A 805 -13.21 -6.13 -20.42
CA GLY A 805 -11.85 -5.61 -20.52
C GLY A 805 -11.78 -4.12 -20.27
N SER A 806 -10.63 -3.67 -19.87
CA SER A 806 -10.31 -2.25 -19.80
C SER A 806 -8.87 -2.00 -20.23
N TYR A 807 -8.64 -0.81 -20.75
CA TYR A 807 -7.32 -0.29 -21.09
C TYR A 807 -7.20 1.13 -20.58
N THR A 808 -6.08 1.43 -19.96
CA THR A 808 -5.75 2.77 -19.44
C THR A 808 -4.40 3.19 -19.97
N SER A 809 -4.32 4.39 -20.52
CA SER A 809 -3.06 5.04 -20.89
C SER A 809 -2.90 6.33 -20.09
N LEU A 810 -1.74 6.53 -19.51
CA LEU A 810 -1.37 7.64 -18.65
C LEU A 810 -0.12 8.34 -19.20
N ASP A 811 -0.07 9.64 -19.00
CA ASP A 811 1.10 10.48 -19.24
C ASP A 811 1.18 11.42 -18.02
N SER A 812 2.26 11.33 -17.28
CA SER A 812 2.45 12.06 -16.03
C SER A 812 3.75 12.83 -16.05
N SER A 813 3.79 13.99 -15.40
CA SER A 813 5.00 14.74 -15.16
C SER A 813 4.94 15.50 -13.85
N GLN A 814 6.01 15.42 -13.09
CA GLN A 814 6.22 16.18 -11.85
C GLN A 814 7.61 16.79 -11.84
N ASN A 815 7.78 17.89 -11.15
CA ASN A 815 9.08 18.53 -10.99
C ASN A 815 9.61 18.24 -9.58
N ILE A 816 10.77 17.59 -9.49
CA ILE A 816 11.43 17.28 -8.23
C ILE A 816 12.58 18.26 -8.04
N PRO A 817 12.69 18.95 -6.88
CA PRO A 817 13.80 19.81 -6.57
C PRO A 817 15.14 19.06 -6.59
N GLN A 818 16.15 19.64 -7.22
CA GLN A 818 17.53 19.16 -7.20
C GLN A 818 18.37 19.97 -6.22
N THR A 819 19.31 19.31 -5.54
CA THR A 819 20.16 19.95 -4.56
C THR A 819 21.66 19.86 -4.93
N ASP A 820 22.44 20.87 -4.50
CA ASP A 820 23.90 20.81 -4.53
C ASP A 820 24.45 19.97 -3.36
N SER A 821 25.78 19.85 -3.29
CA SER A 821 26.46 19.13 -2.21
C SER A 821 26.27 19.74 -0.81
N ALA A 822 25.81 20.98 -0.72
CA ALA A 822 25.49 21.67 0.53
C ALA A 822 24.00 21.55 0.92
N GLY A 823 23.19 20.92 0.08
CA GLY A 823 21.74 20.77 0.29
C GLY A 823 20.89 21.94 -0.17
N ASN A 824 21.48 22.91 -0.92
CA ASN A 824 20.71 24.02 -1.48
C ASN A 824 20.00 23.59 -2.75
N ILE A 825 18.76 23.98 -2.93
CA ILE A 825 18.01 23.75 -4.16
C ILE A 825 18.63 24.57 -5.29
N ILE A 826 19.08 23.91 -6.35
CA ILE A 826 19.75 24.51 -7.51
C ILE A 826 18.93 24.45 -8.79
N GLY A 827 17.81 23.74 -8.79
CA GLY A 827 16.93 23.54 -9.94
C GLY A 827 15.86 22.54 -9.66
N GLU A 828 15.17 22.14 -10.71
CA GLU A 828 14.14 21.11 -10.70
C GLU A 828 14.39 20.13 -11.85
N GLU A 829 14.06 18.87 -11.65
CA GLU A 829 14.05 17.84 -12.67
C GLU A 829 12.63 17.37 -12.92
N THR A 830 12.24 17.31 -14.19
CA THR A 830 10.93 16.74 -14.57
C THR A 830 11.05 15.23 -14.70
N THR A 831 10.23 14.51 -13.95
CA THR A 831 10.15 13.04 -13.96
C THR A 831 8.69 12.60 -14.03
N ASP A 832 8.47 11.30 -14.27
CA ASP A 832 7.16 10.68 -14.12
C ASP A 832 6.71 10.69 -12.66
N PHE A 833 5.40 10.57 -12.42
CA PHE A 833 4.89 10.35 -11.07
C PHE A 833 5.32 8.98 -10.56
N PHE A 834 5.55 8.88 -9.26
CA PHE A 834 5.81 7.59 -8.61
C PHE A 834 4.61 6.65 -8.74
N VAL A 835 4.88 5.38 -8.94
CA VAL A 835 3.93 4.26 -9.08
C VAL A 835 2.92 4.37 -10.23
N VAL A 836 3.15 5.25 -11.20
CA VAL A 836 2.35 5.42 -12.41
C VAL A 836 2.95 4.63 -13.56
N SER A 837 2.19 3.68 -14.11
CA SER A 837 2.54 3.01 -15.37
C SER A 837 1.90 3.74 -16.54
N ASP A 838 2.63 3.94 -17.62
CA ASP A 838 2.10 4.62 -18.83
C ASP A 838 0.93 3.86 -19.47
N SER A 839 0.90 2.55 -19.29
CA SER A 839 -0.22 1.74 -19.76
C SER A 839 -0.53 0.57 -18.82
N SER A 840 -1.81 0.21 -18.76
CA SER A 840 -2.30 -0.99 -18.09
C SER A 840 -3.57 -1.49 -18.75
N TYR A 841 -3.80 -2.80 -18.66
CA TYR A 841 -5.06 -3.39 -19.12
C TYR A 841 -5.45 -4.59 -18.27
N ASN A 842 -6.75 -4.85 -18.23
CA ASN A 842 -7.30 -6.11 -17.79
C ASN A 842 -8.20 -6.72 -18.86
N ALA A 843 -8.26 -8.03 -18.91
CA ALA A 843 -9.13 -8.79 -19.78
C ALA A 843 -9.69 -9.99 -19.03
N SER A 844 -11.00 -10.18 -19.08
CA SER A 844 -11.65 -11.28 -18.38
C SER A 844 -12.64 -12.01 -19.30
N LEU A 845 -12.61 -13.32 -19.22
CA LEU A 845 -13.61 -14.21 -19.81
C LEU A 845 -14.48 -14.75 -18.66
N ALA A 846 -15.76 -14.39 -18.68
CA ALA A 846 -16.75 -14.88 -17.73
C ALA A 846 -17.64 -15.95 -18.39
N TYR A 847 -18.13 -16.88 -17.59
CA TYR A 847 -19.09 -17.89 -18.01
C TYR A 847 -20.07 -18.19 -16.89
N GLU A 848 -21.36 -18.22 -17.20
CA GLU A 848 -22.40 -18.58 -16.24
C GLU A 848 -23.53 -19.36 -16.93
N HIS A 849 -23.70 -20.62 -16.57
CA HIS A 849 -24.75 -21.45 -17.14
C HIS A 849 -25.09 -22.67 -16.25
N GLY A 850 -26.39 -22.89 -15.94
CA GLY A 850 -26.85 -24.07 -15.25
C GLY A 850 -26.26 -24.28 -13.86
N GLY A 851 -26.12 -23.25 -13.06
CA GLY A 851 -25.51 -23.27 -11.71
C GLY A 851 -23.99 -23.25 -11.71
N PHE A 852 -23.32 -23.40 -12.86
CA PHE A 852 -21.88 -23.23 -12.98
C PHE A 852 -21.53 -21.80 -13.37
N GLY A 853 -20.64 -21.20 -12.62
CA GLY A 853 -20.03 -19.89 -12.90
C GLY A 853 -18.50 -20.00 -12.96
N GLY A 854 -17.88 -19.15 -13.74
CA GLY A 854 -16.42 -19.08 -13.79
C GLY A 854 -15.94 -17.78 -14.40
N ARG A 855 -14.74 -17.36 -14.02
CA ARG A 855 -14.06 -16.19 -14.56
C ARG A 855 -12.55 -16.45 -14.63
N LEU A 856 -11.97 -16.18 -15.78
CA LEU A 856 -10.52 -16.13 -15.99
C LEU A 856 -10.15 -14.69 -16.28
N SER A 857 -9.29 -14.12 -15.45
CA SER A 857 -8.87 -12.71 -15.51
C SER A 857 -7.38 -12.60 -15.71
N TYR A 858 -6.96 -11.77 -16.64
CA TYR A 858 -5.58 -11.39 -16.84
C TYR A 858 -5.42 -9.88 -16.64
N VAL A 859 -4.51 -9.50 -15.76
CA VAL A 859 -4.16 -8.10 -15.46
C VAL A 859 -2.71 -7.88 -15.83
N TRP A 860 -2.43 -6.76 -16.49
CA TRP A 860 -1.06 -6.35 -16.86
C TRP A 860 -0.88 -4.85 -16.70
N ARG A 861 0.31 -4.46 -16.24
CA ARG A 861 0.76 -3.06 -16.20
C ARG A 861 2.19 -2.93 -16.70
N GLU A 862 2.48 -1.81 -17.34
CA GLU A 862 3.80 -1.46 -17.83
C GLU A 862 4.76 -1.12 -16.68
N LYS A 863 6.06 -1.06 -16.98
CA LYS A 863 7.08 -0.57 -16.06
C LYS A 863 6.71 0.80 -15.47
N PHE A 864 7.20 1.08 -14.28
CA PHE A 864 6.94 2.35 -13.61
C PHE A 864 8.09 2.74 -12.67
N LEU A 865 8.22 4.06 -12.43
CA LEU A 865 9.09 4.60 -11.40
C LEU A 865 8.48 4.30 -10.02
N ASN A 866 9.11 3.40 -9.25
CA ASN A 866 8.58 3.00 -7.96
C ASN A 866 8.90 4.05 -6.87
N ASN A 867 10.18 4.40 -6.77
CA ASN A 867 10.67 5.42 -5.83
C ASN A 867 12.04 5.93 -6.27
N ASN A 868 12.48 7.00 -5.63
CA ASN A 868 13.87 7.47 -5.73
C ASN A 868 14.65 7.08 -4.49
N GLU A 869 15.89 6.73 -4.68
CA GLU A 869 16.83 6.39 -3.62
C GLU A 869 18.02 7.33 -3.66
N ALA A 870 18.36 7.90 -2.49
CA ALA A 870 19.58 8.68 -2.38
C ALA A 870 20.78 7.76 -2.28
N ARG A 871 21.82 8.06 -3.06
CA ARG A 871 23.09 7.35 -3.02
C ARG A 871 24.25 8.31 -2.85
N ILE A 872 25.39 7.75 -2.49
CA ILE A 872 26.61 8.51 -2.17
C ILE A 872 27.04 9.45 -3.32
N PHE A 873 26.73 9.11 -4.56
CA PHE A 873 27.28 9.74 -5.75
C PHE A 873 26.23 10.29 -6.71
N ALA A 874 24.96 9.96 -6.51
CA ALA A 874 23.88 10.44 -7.36
C ALA A 874 22.58 10.64 -6.56
N ASN A 875 21.83 11.67 -6.91
CA ASN A 875 20.55 12.02 -6.30
C ASN A 875 19.66 12.73 -7.33
N PRO A 876 18.44 12.27 -7.49
CA PRO A 876 17.89 10.99 -7.05
C PRO A 876 18.23 9.86 -8.04
N ILE A 877 18.29 8.62 -7.55
CA ILE A 877 18.37 7.42 -8.41
C ILE A 877 16.97 6.79 -8.45
N GLY A 878 16.41 6.66 -9.64
CA GLY A 878 15.13 6.01 -9.83
C GLY A 878 15.22 4.49 -9.67
N ILE A 879 14.39 3.92 -8.80
CA ILE A 879 14.14 2.48 -8.74
C ILE A 879 12.86 2.22 -9.52
N TRP A 880 12.98 1.49 -10.60
CA TRP A 880 11.89 1.13 -11.48
C TRP A 880 11.46 -0.31 -11.26
N ARG A 881 10.18 -0.55 -11.42
CA ARG A 881 9.61 -1.91 -11.50
C ARG A 881 9.52 -2.32 -12.96
N ARG A 882 9.80 -3.60 -13.26
CA ARG A 882 9.54 -4.19 -14.57
C ARG A 882 8.03 -4.33 -14.79
N PRO A 883 7.56 -4.55 -16.03
CA PRO A 883 6.14 -4.86 -16.26
C PRO A 883 5.67 -6.02 -15.38
N GLU A 884 4.46 -5.93 -14.86
CA GLU A 884 3.87 -6.90 -13.95
C GLU A 884 2.57 -7.47 -14.54
N SER A 885 2.32 -8.75 -14.29
CA SER A 885 1.08 -9.41 -14.71
C SER A 885 0.55 -10.36 -13.64
N SER A 886 -0.74 -10.69 -13.71
CA SER A 886 -1.38 -11.75 -12.93
C SER A 886 -2.43 -12.44 -13.78
N LEU A 887 -2.46 -13.76 -13.75
CA LEU A 887 -3.52 -14.59 -14.32
C LEU A 887 -4.26 -15.26 -13.18
N ASP A 888 -5.56 -14.96 -13.03
CA ASP A 888 -6.38 -15.41 -11.94
C ASP A 888 -7.59 -16.20 -12.46
N LEU A 889 -7.94 -17.29 -11.79
CA LEU A 889 -9.08 -18.15 -12.12
C LEU A 889 -10.02 -18.24 -10.92
N GLN A 890 -11.31 -18.08 -11.20
CA GLN A 890 -12.40 -18.27 -10.26
C GLN A 890 -13.41 -19.25 -10.87
N LEU A 891 -13.85 -20.22 -10.10
CA LEU A 891 -14.90 -21.16 -10.47
C LEU A 891 -15.89 -21.28 -9.32
N ASN A 892 -17.18 -21.38 -9.62
CA ASN A 892 -18.21 -21.64 -8.63
C ASN A 892 -19.27 -22.58 -9.19
N TYR A 893 -19.91 -23.34 -8.31
CA TYR A 893 -21.04 -24.19 -8.65
C TYR A 893 -22.14 -24.10 -7.59
N ASP A 894 -23.30 -23.63 -8.00
CA ASP A 894 -24.48 -23.51 -7.16
C ASP A 894 -25.31 -24.79 -7.33
N PHE A 895 -25.33 -25.66 -6.32
CA PHE A 895 -26.14 -26.88 -6.32
C PHE A 895 -27.64 -26.55 -6.22
N ASN A 896 -27.95 -25.50 -5.49
CA ASN A 896 -29.28 -24.93 -5.31
C ASN A 896 -29.13 -23.52 -4.70
N GLU A 897 -30.22 -22.84 -4.43
CA GLU A 897 -30.26 -21.48 -3.82
C GLU A 897 -29.58 -21.43 -2.44
N SER A 898 -29.49 -22.55 -1.73
CA SER A 898 -28.96 -22.63 -0.37
C SER A 898 -27.50 -23.09 -0.28
N PHE A 899 -26.95 -23.74 -1.29
CA PHE A 899 -25.60 -24.37 -1.18
C PHE A 899 -24.78 -24.21 -2.44
N SER A 900 -23.58 -23.68 -2.29
CA SER A 900 -22.59 -23.52 -3.35
C SER A 900 -21.16 -23.87 -2.90
N ILE A 901 -20.33 -24.20 -3.88
CA ILE A 901 -18.88 -24.38 -3.72
C ILE A 901 -18.13 -23.44 -4.65
N SER A 902 -16.92 -23.02 -4.25
CA SER A 902 -16.02 -22.22 -5.07
C SER A 902 -14.60 -22.79 -5.08
N PHE A 903 -13.87 -22.46 -6.15
CA PHE A 903 -12.43 -22.68 -6.28
C PHE A 903 -11.83 -21.44 -6.89
N ASP A 904 -10.80 -20.89 -6.23
CA ASP A 904 -10.08 -19.71 -6.68
C ASP A 904 -8.59 -20.04 -6.79
N ALA A 905 -7.94 -19.46 -7.80
CA ALA A 905 -6.50 -19.53 -7.98
C ALA A 905 -5.97 -18.18 -8.43
N VAL A 906 -4.99 -17.64 -7.73
CA VAL A 906 -4.38 -16.33 -7.98
C VAL A 906 -2.93 -16.52 -8.38
N ASN A 907 -2.45 -15.65 -9.29
CA ASN A 907 -1.09 -15.69 -9.83
C ASN A 907 -0.70 -17.04 -10.44
N LEU A 908 -1.58 -17.61 -11.29
CA LEU A 908 -1.35 -18.94 -11.91
C LEU A 908 -0.05 -19.03 -12.71
N THR A 909 0.48 -17.91 -13.20
CA THR A 909 1.74 -17.83 -13.96
C THR A 909 2.98 -17.84 -13.08
N ASP A 910 2.81 -17.75 -11.74
CA ASP A 910 3.91 -17.66 -10.77
C ASP A 910 4.90 -16.54 -11.11
N GLU A 911 4.34 -15.35 -11.35
CA GLU A 911 5.10 -14.19 -11.82
C GLU A 911 6.08 -13.69 -10.76
N LEU A 912 7.30 -13.41 -11.20
CA LEU A 912 8.34 -12.82 -10.36
C LEU A 912 8.28 -11.29 -10.47
N THR A 913 8.15 -10.60 -9.36
CA THR A 913 8.20 -9.15 -9.32
C THR A 913 9.64 -8.67 -9.31
N GLN A 914 10.04 -7.86 -10.31
CA GLN A 914 11.42 -7.43 -10.49
C GLN A 914 11.55 -5.91 -10.52
N SER A 915 12.66 -5.41 -9.94
CA SER A 915 13.03 -3.99 -9.96
C SER A 915 14.47 -3.78 -10.45
N TYR A 916 14.75 -2.56 -10.90
CA TYR A 916 16.05 -2.18 -11.42
C TYR A 916 16.31 -0.68 -11.19
N TYR A 917 17.59 -0.30 -11.18
CA TYR A 917 17.99 1.10 -11.21
C TYR A 917 17.92 1.64 -12.64
N HIS A 918 17.31 2.79 -12.80
CA HIS A 918 17.32 3.54 -14.05
C HIS A 918 17.86 4.94 -13.79
N PHE A 919 18.94 5.26 -14.45
CA PHE A 919 19.58 6.54 -14.36
C PHE A 919 19.14 7.40 -15.55
N ALA A 920 18.02 8.10 -15.42
CA ALA A 920 17.40 8.87 -16.50
C ALA A 920 17.27 8.07 -17.82
N ASP A 921 18.14 8.30 -18.78
CA ASP A 921 18.13 7.64 -20.10
C ASP A 921 19.10 6.43 -20.18
N VAL A 922 19.77 6.07 -19.07
CA VAL A 922 20.81 5.05 -19.05
C VAL A 922 20.41 3.91 -18.13
N GLY A 923 20.32 2.71 -18.66
CA GLY A 923 20.13 1.50 -17.88
C GLY A 923 19.30 0.44 -18.59
N ASP A 924 19.97 -0.65 -18.92
CA ASP A 924 19.31 -1.89 -19.28
C ASP A 924 18.87 -2.58 -17.97
N PRO A 925 17.60 -2.97 -17.80
CA PRO A 925 17.12 -3.68 -16.61
C PRO A 925 17.95 -4.91 -16.25
N LEU A 926 18.58 -5.57 -17.22
CA LEU A 926 19.42 -6.74 -17.00
C LEU A 926 20.83 -6.38 -16.48
N HIS A 927 21.32 -5.17 -16.72
CA HIS A 927 22.61 -4.69 -16.22
C HIS A 927 22.49 -3.99 -14.87
N THR A 928 21.34 -3.41 -14.60
CA THR A 928 21.05 -2.58 -13.42
C THR A 928 19.97 -3.18 -12.52
N ASN A 929 19.68 -4.50 -12.65
CA ASN A 929 18.75 -5.22 -11.81
C ASN A 929 18.97 -4.94 -10.32
N PHE A 930 17.90 -4.87 -9.53
CA PHE A 930 17.96 -4.55 -8.12
C PHE A 930 17.33 -5.64 -7.27
N GLY A 931 16.01 -5.81 -7.30
CA GLY A 931 15.26 -6.76 -6.49
C GLY A 931 14.49 -7.77 -7.31
N ASN A 932 14.32 -8.97 -6.74
CA ASN A 932 13.55 -10.06 -7.31
C ASN A 932 12.71 -10.68 -6.20
N VAL A 933 11.37 -10.55 -6.28
CA VAL A 933 10.43 -10.99 -5.25
C VAL A 933 9.57 -12.13 -5.78
N LEU A 934 9.60 -13.26 -5.09
CA LEU A 934 8.78 -14.44 -5.34
C LEU A 934 7.68 -14.51 -4.28
N ASN A 935 6.42 -14.35 -4.70
CA ASN A 935 5.23 -14.46 -3.84
C ASN A 935 4.55 -15.81 -3.94
N GLY A 936 4.76 -16.54 -5.04
CA GLY A 936 4.13 -17.82 -5.33
C GLY A 936 2.65 -17.72 -5.71
N ARG A 937 2.03 -18.88 -5.91
CA ARG A 937 0.61 -19.05 -6.25
C ARG A 937 -0.24 -19.21 -5.00
N GLN A 938 -1.51 -18.80 -5.10
CA GLN A 938 -2.48 -19.02 -4.04
C GLN A 938 -3.67 -19.79 -4.58
N PHE A 939 -4.16 -20.74 -3.80
CA PHE A 939 -5.34 -21.54 -4.11
C PHE A 939 -6.34 -21.48 -2.96
N ALA A 940 -7.64 -21.43 -3.27
CA ALA A 940 -8.69 -21.51 -2.25
C ALA A 940 -9.86 -22.39 -2.68
N ILE A 941 -10.42 -23.12 -1.73
CA ILE A 941 -11.68 -23.86 -1.89
C ILE A 941 -12.66 -23.31 -0.86
N GLY A 942 -13.87 -22.96 -1.32
CA GLY A 942 -14.92 -22.41 -0.48
C GLY A 942 -16.21 -23.21 -0.52
N VAL A 943 -16.96 -23.12 0.57
CA VAL A 943 -18.34 -23.59 0.67
C VAL A 943 -19.20 -22.48 1.24
N ARG A 944 -20.40 -22.32 0.71
CA ARG A 944 -21.40 -21.38 1.23
C ARG A 944 -22.70 -22.12 1.49
N TRP A 945 -23.31 -21.81 2.62
CA TRP A 945 -24.64 -22.24 2.97
C TRP A 945 -25.51 -21.06 3.37
N LYS A 946 -26.73 -21.02 2.83
CA LYS A 946 -27.72 -19.96 3.05
C LYS A 946 -29.06 -20.55 3.47
N ALA A 947 -29.67 -20.01 4.52
CA ALA A 947 -31.05 -20.28 4.89
C ALA A 947 -31.86 -18.98 4.76
N ASN A 948 -32.99 -19.07 4.07
CA ASN A 948 -33.93 -17.96 3.86
C ASN A 948 -35.13 -18.14 4.79
#